data_55005ca572b0fd7c09b5a194e8144aca
#
_entry.id   55005ca572b0fd7c09b5a194e8144aca
#
_cell.length_a   1.000
_cell.length_b   1.000
_cell.length_c   1.000
_cell.angle_alpha   90.00
_cell.angle_beta   90.00
_cell.angle_gamma   90.00
#
_symmetry.space_group_name_H-M   'P 1'
#
loop_
_entity.id
_entity.type
_entity.pdbx_description
1 polymer ?
#
loop_
_entity_poly.entity_id
_entity_poly.type
_entity_poly.pdbx_seq_one_letter_code
_entity_poly.pdbx_strand_id
1 'polypeptide(L)'
;MAKSGSLSINSENIFPIIKKWLYSDHDIFYRELVSNGCDAITKLKKLALMGEYETPDDETYKVQVTVNPKEKTIRIEDNGLGMTEDEVDEYINQIAFSGAQDFLNKYKDKANEDQIIGHFGLGFYSAFRVADKVTIDTLSYKPDAKPVHWESEGGTEFDMKEGTKEGHGTVITLYLNEDSAEFANEYRAREILDKYCAFMPVEIYLNDETAEPQYDTIEKDELTDKDTIIETIVEPAKTEEKEKEDGTKETVEVSPAKEKYKIARRPVAVNDTNPLWNKHPNECTDEEYKEFYRKVFQDFKEPLFWIHLNMDYPFNLKGILYFPKINMEYESIEGKIKLYNNQVFIADNIKEVIPEFLMLLKGVIDCPDLPLNVSRSALQNDGFVKKISDYITKKVADKLSGMCKTDRENYEKYWDDINPFIKFGCLKDEKFDEKMKDYILYKNLDGKYLTLADCLEENKEKHENKIFYVTDEKEQSQYINMFKEAGIDAVILPNPIDSPFMQHVEQKNEGLKFLRIDADVNETFKDSEETDEAAKEQEKKDAETLAEVFKKAIGNDKLNVKVEKLKNEGLASMITVSEESRRMQDMMKMYSMYGGGADMFPAEETLVLNANNGLVKYVLNNRDGEKTPMLCEQLYDLAKLAHGSLSPERMTKFIARSSEIMKEEYGA
;
A
#
# COMPACT_ATOMS: atom_id res chain seq x y z
N MET A 1 17.48 -30.86 52.14
CA MET A 1 17.25 -29.46 52.48
C MET A 1 16.95 -28.72 51.19
N ALA A 2 15.78 -28.12 51.07
CA ALA A 2 15.46 -27.26 49.93
C ALA A 2 16.28 -25.94 50.06
N LYS A 3 17.04 -25.60 49.04
CA LYS A 3 17.80 -24.39 49.00
C LYS A 3 16.96 -23.34 48.25
N SER A 4 16.43 -22.35 48.93
CA SER A 4 15.79 -21.18 48.34
C SER A 4 16.79 -20.04 48.23
N GLY A 5 16.84 -19.32 47.11
CA GLY A 5 17.68 -18.18 46.90
C GLY A 5 17.11 -17.31 45.82
N SER A 6 17.52 -16.02 45.75
CA SER A 6 17.18 -15.12 44.66
C SER A 6 18.15 -15.30 43.49
N LEU A 7 17.68 -15.10 42.26
CA LEU A 7 18.55 -15.02 41.09
C LEU A 7 19.34 -13.69 41.17
N SER A 8 20.63 -13.75 40.86
CA SER A 8 21.47 -12.57 40.74
C SER A 8 21.82 -12.29 39.28
N ILE A 9 21.89 -11.03 38.91
CA ILE A 9 22.26 -10.58 37.57
C ILE A 9 23.70 -10.08 37.64
N ASN A 10 24.58 -10.56 36.73
CA ASN A 10 25.93 -10.01 36.56
C ASN A 10 25.88 -9.00 35.41
N SER A 11 26.10 -7.72 35.74
CA SER A 11 26.06 -6.60 34.78
C SER A 11 27.15 -6.70 33.71
N GLU A 12 28.35 -7.24 34.03
CA GLU A 12 29.43 -7.44 33.06
C GLU A 12 29.03 -8.39 31.91
N ASN A 13 28.16 -9.37 32.19
CA ASN A 13 27.70 -10.35 31.20
C ASN A 13 26.45 -9.86 30.42
N ILE A 14 25.59 -9.08 31.07
CA ILE A 14 24.35 -8.61 30.46
C ILE A 14 24.57 -7.40 29.53
N PHE A 15 25.47 -6.48 29.89
CA PHE A 15 25.72 -5.26 29.16
C PHE A 15 26.17 -5.50 27.70
N PRO A 16 27.10 -6.43 27.40
CA PRO A 16 27.43 -6.80 26.02
C PRO A 16 26.27 -7.35 25.21
N ILE A 17 25.32 -8.06 25.87
CA ILE A 17 24.10 -8.58 25.22
C ILE A 17 23.19 -7.43 24.86
N ILE A 18 22.95 -6.48 25.76
CA ILE A 18 22.13 -5.29 25.50
C ILE A 18 22.76 -4.47 24.38
N LYS A 19 24.07 -4.18 24.46
CA LYS A 19 24.81 -3.40 23.47
C LYS A 19 24.73 -4.02 22.06
N LYS A 20 24.85 -5.34 21.94
CA LYS A 20 25.01 -6.02 20.62
C LYS A 20 23.74 -6.61 20.05
N TRP A 21 22.81 -7.08 20.89
CA TRP A 21 21.71 -7.95 20.44
C TRP A 21 20.30 -7.42 20.70
N LEU A 22 20.15 -6.36 21.52
CA LEU A 22 18.82 -5.84 21.86
C LEU A 22 18.14 -5.17 20.67
N TYR A 23 18.89 -4.49 19.83
CA TYR A 23 18.37 -3.75 18.68
C TYR A 23 18.97 -4.30 17.37
N SER A 24 18.10 -4.52 16.36
CA SER A 24 18.51 -5.00 15.02
C SER A 24 19.27 -3.94 14.24
N ASP A 25 18.76 -2.70 14.22
CA ASP A 25 19.28 -1.61 13.42
C ASP A 25 20.17 -0.67 14.24
N HIS A 26 21.24 -0.16 13.63
CA HIS A 26 22.17 0.76 14.28
C HIS A 26 21.59 2.15 14.48
N ASP A 27 20.66 2.58 13.64
CA ASP A 27 20.06 3.92 13.65
C ASP A 27 18.98 4.13 14.73
N ILE A 28 18.57 3.06 15.42
CA ILE A 28 17.52 3.09 16.45
C ILE A 28 17.88 4.02 17.64
N PHE A 29 19.15 4.24 17.92
CA PHE A 29 19.55 5.11 19.04
C PHE A 29 18.97 6.53 18.92
N TYR A 30 18.81 7.07 17.70
CA TYR A 30 18.14 8.35 17.50
C TYR A 30 16.72 8.31 18.02
N ARG A 31 15.96 7.30 17.63
CA ARG A 31 14.57 7.11 18.10
C ARG A 31 14.50 7.05 19.62
N GLU A 32 15.34 6.23 20.24
CA GLU A 32 15.30 6.00 21.69
C GLU A 32 15.69 7.25 22.49
N LEU A 33 16.76 7.95 22.09
CA LEU A 33 17.20 9.14 22.80
C LEU A 33 16.27 10.34 22.60
N VAL A 34 15.79 10.55 21.37
CA VAL A 34 14.82 11.62 21.09
C VAL A 34 13.50 11.36 21.80
N SER A 35 13.02 10.10 21.82
CA SER A 35 11.78 9.76 22.54
C SER A 35 11.92 9.96 24.06
N ASN A 36 13.09 9.70 24.63
CA ASN A 36 13.35 9.99 26.06
C ASN A 36 13.26 11.50 26.35
N GLY A 37 13.78 12.35 25.46
CA GLY A 37 13.63 13.81 25.56
C GLY A 37 12.16 14.25 25.46
N CYS A 38 11.42 13.68 24.51
CA CYS A 38 9.97 13.93 24.38
C CYS A 38 9.22 13.51 25.67
N ASP A 39 9.56 12.37 26.26
CA ASP A 39 8.96 11.89 27.50
C ASP A 39 9.27 12.80 28.69
N ALA A 40 10.53 13.28 28.79
CA ALA A 40 10.91 14.22 29.85
C ALA A 40 10.11 15.52 29.77
N ILE A 41 9.91 16.06 28.58
CA ILE A 41 9.08 17.25 28.33
C ILE A 41 7.62 16.96 28.60
N THR A 42 7.08 15.84 28.14
CA THR A 42 5.68 15.44 28.36
C THR A 42 5.35 15.30 29.86
N LYS A 43 6.26 14.71 30.63
CA LYS A 43 6.14 14.61 32.08
C LYS A 43 6.14 15.99 32.74
N LEU A 44 7.01 16.90 32.31
CA LEU A 44 7.06 18.27 32.85
C LEU A 44 5.76 19.03 32.56
N LYS A 45 5.24 18.94 31.33
CA LYS A 45 3.95 19.51 30.97
C LYS A 45 2.78 18.94 31.83
N LYS A 46 2.81 17.63 32.13
CA LYS A 46 1.84 17.03 33.05
C LYS A 46 1.94 17.55 34.47
N LEU A 47 3.16 17.75 34.99
CA LEU A 47 3.35 18.39 36.32
C LEU A 47 2.84 19.81 36.31
N ALA A 48 3.05 20.58 35.26
CA ALA A 48 2.51 21.92 35.11
C ALA A 48 0.95 21.91 35.14
N LEU A 49 0.31 21.02 34.41
CA LEU A 49 -1.16 20.85 34.42
C LEU A 49 -1.71 20.46 35.83
N MET A 50 -0.90 19.73 36.61
CA MET A 50 -1.27 19.35 37.97
C MET A 50 -0.95 20.44 39.01
N GLY A 51 -0.33 21.56 38.62
CA GLY A 51 0.11 22.64 39.49
C GLY A 51 1.34 22.33 40.34
N GLU A 52 2.12 21.32 39.94
CA GLU A 52 3.38 20.94 40.64
C GLU A 52 4.62 21.59 39.98
N TYR A 53 4.44 22.32 38.88
CA TYR A 53 5.46 23.11 38.19
C TYR A 53 4.82 24.39 37.62
N GLU A 54 5.46 25.54 37.82
CA GLU A 54 5.08 26.80 37.19
C GLU A 54 5.87 27.00 35.93
N THR A 55 5.19 26.92 34.77
CA THR A 55 5.83 27.13 33.46
C THR A 55 6.11 28.62 33.26
N PRO A 56 7.34 29.03 32.98
CA PRO A 56 7.68 30.40 32.60
C PRO A 56 6.91 30.83 31.33
N ASP A 57 6.51 32.10 31.25
CA ASP A 57 5.68 32.62 30.12
C ASP A 57 6.37 32.50 28.74
N ASP A 58 7.70 32.46 28.68
CA ASP A 58 8.52 32.37 27.48
C ASP A 58 9.09 30.98 27.21
N GLU A 59 8.69 29.96 27.98
CA GLU A 59 9.15 28.59 27.84
C GLU A 59 8.69 27.96 26.53
N THR A 60 9.63 27.52 25.70
CA THR A 60 9.35 26.77 24.48
C THR A 60 9.95 25.36 24.60
N TYR A 61 9.08 24.35 24.64
CA TYR A 61 9.52 22.96 24.76
C TYR A 61 10.02 22.40 23.45
N LYS A 62 11.24 21.88 23.42
CA LYS A 62 11.84 21.31 22.22
C LYS A 62 12.88 20.25 22.55
N VAL A 63 13.14 19.38 21.58
CA VAL A 63 14.32 18.52 21.52
C VAL A 63 15.24 19.05 20.43
N GLN A 64 16.48 19.34 20.77
CA GLN A 64 17.51 19.82 19.85
C GLN A 64 18.49 18.70 19.55
N VAL A 65 18.62 18.31 18.29
CA VAL A 65 19.64 17.38 17.80
C VAL A 65 20.72 18.22 17.11
N THR A 66 21.96 18.09 17.53
CA THR A 66 23.11 18.77 16.93
C THR A 66 24.15 17.75 16.52
N VAL A 67 24.57 17.78 15.27
CA VAL A 67 25.61 16.91 14.72
C VAL A 67 26.87 17.70 14.45
N ASN A 68 28.03 17.07 14.68
CA ASN A 68 29.33 17.62 14.33
C ASN A 68 30.17 16.57 13.59
N PRO A 69 30.21 16.62 12.25
CA PRO A 69 30.95 15.66 11.44
C PRO A 69 32.47 15.69 11.68
N LYS A 70 33.03 16.84 12.12
CA LYS A 70 34.47 16.99 12.32
C LYS A 70 34.94 16.31 13.61
N GLU A 71 34.14 16.46 14.66
CA GLU A 71 34.43 15.86 15.97
C GLU A 71 33.80 14.48 16.15
N LYS A 72 32.98 14.04 15.15
CA LYS A 72 32.20 12.80 15.18
C LYS A 72 31.31 12.73 16.41
N THR A 73 30.62 13.83 16.74
CA THR A 73 29.72 13.89 17.89
C THR A 73 28.29 14.14 17.48
N ILE A 74 27.36 13.61 18.28
CA ILE A 74 25.94 13.90 18.22
C ILE A 74 25.50 14.34 19.61
N ARG A 75 24.86 15.50 19.70
CA ARG A 75 24.29 16.03 20.94
C ARG A 75 22.78 16.07 20.83
N ILE A 76 22.08 15.46 21.79
CA ILE A 76 20.65 15.47 21.91
C ILE A 76 20.30 16.16 23.21
N GLU A 77 19.58 17.28 23.11
CA GLU A 77 19.25 18.15 24.23
C GLU A 77 17.74 18.31 24.33
N ASP A 78 17.19 18.15 25.52
CA ASP A 78 15.81 18.47 25.88
C ASP A 78 15.76 19.49 27.01
N ASN A 79 14.68 20.26 27.08
CA ASN A 79 14.36 21.12 28.20
C ASN A 79 13.18 20.54 29.00
N GLY A 80 13.21 19.25 29.28
CA GLY A 80 12.27 18.54 30.11
C GLY A 80 12.59 18.58 31.61
N LEU A 81 12.20 17.52 32.32
CA LEU A 81 12.34 17.40 33.76
C LEU A 81 13.80 17.56 34.25
N GLY A 82 14.78 17.13 33.47
CA GLY A 82 16.13 16.90 33.95
C GLY A 82 16.20 15.85 35.07
N MET A 83 17.36 15.67 35.67
CA MET A 83 17.60 14.69 36.73
C MET A 83 18.46 15.27 37.85
N THR A 84 18.19 14.85 39.08
CA THR A 84 19.10 15.03 40.24
C THR A 84 20.16 13.93 40.26
N GLU A 85 21.18 14.02 41.09
CA GLU A 85 22.22 13.00 41.27
C GLU A 85 21.61 11.63 41.61
N ASP A 86 20.67 11.60 42.56
CA ASP A 86 19.98 10.37 42.96
C ASP A 86 19.14 9.77 41.80
N GLU A 87 18.52 10.63 40.96
CA GLU A 87 17.75 10.20 39.80
C GLU A 87 18.64 9.69 38.67
N VAL A 88 19.86 10.22 38.50
CA VAL A 88 20.85 9.66 37.55
C VAL A 88 21.28 8.26 38.03
N ASP A 89 21.55 8.09 39.33
CA ASP A 89 21.87 6.79 39.90
C ASP A 89 20.74 5.76 39.68
N GLU A 90 19.48 6.19 39.83
CA GLU A 90 18.33 5.31 39.71
C GLU A 90 17.95 4.99 38.25
N TYR A 91 17.98 6.01 37.35
CA TYR A 91 17.44 5.86 35.99
C TYR A 91 18.50 5.56 34.92
N ILE A 92 19.79 5.90 35.21
CA ILE A 92 20.90 5.69 34.27
C ILE A 92 21.77 4.53 34.69
N ASN A 93 22.10 4.43 36.01
CA ASN A 93 23.04 3.40 36.51
C ASN A 93 22.35 2.07 36.82
N GLN A 94 20.99 2.01 36.91
CA GLN A 94 20.25 0.76 37.08
C GLN A 94 19.66 0.28 35.76
N ILE A 95 20.25 -0.77 35.18
CA ILE A 95 19.80 -1.38 33.93
C ILE A 95 18.39 -1.90 34.10
N ALA A 96 17.52 -1.59 33.11
CA ALA A 96 16.09 -1.98 33.04
C ALA A 96 15.19 -1.36 34.14
N PHE A 97 15.61 -0.26 34.74
CA PHE A 97 14.75 0.56 35.57
C PHE A 97 14.10 1.66 34.73
N SER A 98 12.76 1.75 34.74
CA SER A 98 12.02 2.70 33.93
C SER A 98 11.48 3.88 34.74
N GLY A 99 12.11 5.04 34.60
CA GLY A 99 11.59 6.30 35.17
C GLY A 99 10.24 6.73 34.61
N ALA A 100 9.83 6.17 33.47
CA ALA A 100 8.49 6.34 32.91
C ALA A 100 7.46 5.54 33.71
N GLN A 101 7.76 4.28 34.01
CA GLN A 101 6.89 3.43 34.80
C GLN A 101 6.76 3.91 36.25
N ASP A 102 7.85 4.42 36.84
CA ASP A 102 7.81 5.02 38.17
C ASP A 102 6.93 6.26 38.22
N PHE A 103 7.04 7.15 37.23
CA PHE A 103 6.17 8.32 37.07
C PHE A 103 4.68 7.91 36.95
N LEU A 104 4.37 6.94 36.12
CA LEU A 104 3.00 6.44 35.95
C LEU A 104 2.44 5.84 37.25
N ASN A 105 3.24 5.07 37.98
CA ASN A 105 2.83 4.50 39.27
C ASN A 105 2.55 5.59 40.32
N LYS A 106 3.37 6.65 40.34
CA LYS A 106 3.23 7.77 41.29
C LYS A 106 1.97 8.61 41.00
N TYR A 107 1.59 8.74 39.73
CA TYR A 107 0.48 9.61 39.30
C TYR A 107 -0.70 8.82 38.69
N LYS A 108 -0.87 7.55 39.02
CA LYS A 108 -1.82 6.60 38.44
C LYS A 108 -3.27 7.08 38.36
N ASP A 109 -3.70 7.90 39.32
CA ASP A 109 -5.08 8.45 39.38
C ASP A 109 -5.22 9.77 38.59
N LYS A 110 -4.17 10.37 38.10
CA LYS A 110 -4.14 11.70 37.50
C LYS A 110 -3.53 11.80 36.11
N ALA A 111 -2.74 10.80 35.70
CA ALA A 111 -2.03 10.79 34.42
C ALA A 111 -2.64 9.75 33.48
N ASN A 112 -2.99 10.15 32.26
CA ASN A 112 -3.29 9.18 31.18
C ASN A 112 -1.98 8.44 30.83
N GLU A 113 -2.02 7.11 30.89
CA GLU A 113 -0.89 6.24 30.53
C GLU A 113 -0.49 6.41 29.06
N ASP A 114 -1.42 6.84 28.22
CA ASP A 114 -1.37 6.83 26.75
C ASP A 114 -0.36 7.84 26.14
N GLN A 115 0.34 8.65 26.91
CA GLN A 115 1.20 9.73 26.37
C GLN A 115 2.69 9.54 26.63
N ILE A 116 3.11 8.49 27.34
CA ILE A 116 4.49 8.22 27.65
C ILE A 116 5.01 7.10 26.74
N ILE A 117 6.14 7.36 26.08
CA ILE A 117 6.70 6.49 25.06
C ILE A 117 7.56 5.38 25.68
N GLY A 118 8.42 5.71 26.66
CA GLY A 118 9.40 4.80 27.26
C GLY A 118 8.85 3.93 28.38
N HIS A 119 8.96 2.58 28.26
CA HIS A 119 8.45 1.65 29.28
C HIS A 119 9.51 0.71 29.89
N PHE A 120 10.64 0.48 29.21
CA PHE A 120 11.53 -0.64 29.55
C PHE A 120 12.85 -0.25 30.23
N GLY A 121 13.21 1.06 30.28
CA GLY A 121 14.46 1.54 30.87
C GLY A 121 15.73 1.03 30.17
N LEU A 122 15.66 0.68 28.90
CA LEU A 122 16.78 0.14 28.12
C LEU A 122 17.16 1.01 26.92
N GLY A 123 16.32 1.95 26.52
CA GLY A 123 16.51 2.77 25.31
C GLY A 123 17.82 3.58 25.35
N PHE A 124 18.21 4.13 26.49
CA PHE A 124 19.42 4.89 26.64
C PHE A 124 20.69 4.10 26.26
N TYR A 125 20.73 2.80 26.59
CA TYR A 125 21.91 1.97 26.30
C TYR A 125 22.13 1.68 24.82
N SER A 126 21.16 2.00 23.95
CA SER A 126 21.37 1.97 22.49
C SER A 126 22.48 2.90 22.02
N ALA A 127 22.77 3.98 22.78
CA ALA A 127 23.85 4.91 22.54
C ALA A 127 25.24 4.24 22.48
N PHE A 128 25.49 3.25 23.33
CA PHE A 128 26.78 2.54 23.39
C PHE A 128 27.01 1.56 22.22
N ARG A 129 26.04 1.41 21.34
CA ARG A 129 26.22 0.66 20.10
C ARG A 129 27.00 1.44 19.05
N VAL A 130 26.86 2.77 19.08
CA VAL A 130 27.42 3.69 18.09
C VAL A 130 28.49 4.62 18.64
N ALA A 131 28.61 4.71 19.96
CA ALA A 131 29.56 5.60 20.65
C ALA A 131 30.57 4.83 21.48
N ASP A 132 31.81 5.30 21.47
CA ASP A 132 32.87 4.84 22.36
C ASP A 132 32.80 5.52 23.74
N LYS A 133 32.23 6.73 23.78
CA LYS A 133 31.98 7.49 25.00
C LYS A 133 30.63 8.19 24.93
N VAL A 134 29.92 8.22 26.05
CA VAL A 134 28.67 8.96 26.23
C VAL A 134 28.79 9.85 27.45
N THR A 135 28.35 11.11 27.33
CA THR A 135 28.23 12.02 28.46
C THR A 135 26.80 12.50 28.64
N ILE A 136 26.40 12.75 29.87
CA ILE A 136 25.12 13.35 30.25
C ILE A 136 25.39 14.57 31.12
N ASP A 137 24.86 15.72 30.67
CA ASP A 137 24.80 16.95 31.45
C ASP A 137 23.34 17.25 31.76
N THR A 138 22.94 17.24 33.03
CA THR A 138 21.54 17.36 33.40
C THR A 138 21.32 18.27 34.61
N LEU A 139 20.19 18.97 34.63
CA LEU A 139 19.71 19.75 35.77
C LEU A 139 18.24 19.53 35.96
N SER A 140 17.83 19.09 37.15
CA SER A 140 16.42 18.87 37.47
C SER A 140 15.63 20.18 37.58
N TYR A 141 14.34 20.16 37.18
CA TYR A 141 13.40 21.27 37.37
C TYR A 141 13.10 21.59 38.84
N LYS A 142 13.50 20.69 39.78
CA LYS A 142 13.24 20.85 41.19
C LYS A 142 14.02 22.05 41.76
N PRO A 143 13.38 22.84 42.67
CA PRO A 143 14.10 23.91 43.33
C PRO A 143 15.36 23.41 44.05
N ASP A 144 16.41 24.19 44.01
CA ASP A 144 17.73 23.90 44.66
C ASP A 144 18.46 22.67 44.12
N ALA A 145 18.02 22.08 42.99
CA ALA A 145 18.77 21.02 42.34
C ALA A 145 20.10 21.52 41.83
N LYS A 146 21.11 20.66 41.92
CA LYS A 146 22.46 20.94 41.37
C LYS A 146 22.63 20.26 40.03
N PRO A 147 23.36 20.88 39.09
CA PRO A 147 23.67 20.25 37.82
C PRO A 147 24.60 19.05 38.03
N VAL A 148 24.39 18.00 37.24
CA VAL A 148 25.14 16.75 37.29
C VAL A 148 25.78 16.49 35.95
N HIS A 149 27.07 16.14 35.95
CA HIS A 149 27.80 15.61 34.83
C HIS A 149 28.09 14.12 35.06
N TRP A 150 27.70 13.28 34.10
CA TRP A 150 27.95 11.85 34.12
C TRP A 150 28.66 11.45 32.82
N GLU A 151 29.60 10.51 32.87
CA GLU A 151 30.28 9.99 31.69
C GLU A 151 30.63 8.51 31.82
N SER A 152 30.61 7.78 30.67
CA SER A 152 31.00 6.38 30.56
C SER A 152 31.58 6.07 29.18
N GLU A 153 32.62 5.19 29.17
CA GLU A 153 33.27 4.69 27.95
C GLU A 153 32.67 3.36 27.47
N GLY A 154 31.41 3.08 27.79
CA GLY A 154 30.67 1.92 27.29
C GLY A 154 30.98 0.59 27.95
N GLY A 155 31.53 0.64 29.16
CA GLY A 155 31.63 -0.48 30.08
C GLY A 155 30.57 -0.43 31.19
N THR A 156 30.84 -1.10 32.31
CA THR A 156 30.02 -1.04 33.52
C THR A 156 30.46 0.06 34.48
N GLU A 157 31.52 0.80 34.12
CA GLU A 157 32.09 1.90 34.91
C GLU A 157 31.58 3.24 34.41
N PHE A 158 31.36 4.15 35.31
CA PHE A 158 31.00 5.54 35.03
C PHE A 158 31.68 6.48 36.02
N ASP A 159 31.85 7.75 35.61
CA ASP A 159 32.24 8.84 36.45
C ASP A 159 31.09 9.85 36.59
N MET A 160 30.81 10.33 37.81
CA MET A 160 29.81 11.34 38.09
C MET A 160 30.35 12.45 38.97
N LYS A 161 30.05 13.71 38.62
CA LYS A 161 30.52 14.91 39.33
C LYS A 161 29.49 16.05 39.17
N GLU A 162 29.67 17.11 39.95
CA GLU A 162 28.90 18.34 39.77
C GLU A 162 29.13 18.91 38.35
N GLY A 163 28.05 19.19 37.65
CA GLY A 163 28.04 19.71 36.28
C GLY A 163 28.01 21.22 36.21
N THR A 164 27.82 21.74 34.97
CA THR A 164 27.79 23.18 34.68
C THR A 164 26.54 23.58 33.88
N LYS A 165 25.58 22.67 33.68
CA LYS A 165 24.39 22.95 32.90
C LYS A 165 23.57 24.05 33.57
N GLU A 166 23.17 25.04 32.73
CA GLU A 166 22.25 26.10 33.10
C GLU A 166 20.87 25.76 32.58
N GLY A 167 19.84 25.97 33.37
CA GLY A 167 18.44 25.61 33.00
C GLY A 167 18.18 24.10 33.13
N HIS A 168 16.90 23.76 33.39
CA HIS A 168 16.49 22.38 33.53
C HIS A 168 16.50 21.62 32.19
N GLY A 169 16.56 20.28 32.26
CA GLY A 169 16.62 19.39 31.11
C GLY A 169 17.89 18.58 31.05
N THR A 170 18.09 17.86 29.95
CA THR A 170 19.19 16.94 29.78
C THR A 170 19.87 17.11 28.42
N VAL A 171 21.19 17.05 28.43
CA VAL A 171 22.03 16.99 27.22
C VAL A 171 22.77 15.66 27.20
N ILE A 172 22.55 14.85 26.18
CA ILE A 172 23.30 13.60 25.95
C ILE A 172 24.24 13.82 24.77
N THR A 173 25.53 13.65 24.98
CA THR A 173 26.55 13.76 23.94
C THR A 173 27.17 12.39 23.66
N LEU A 174 27.09 11.97 22.39
CA LEU A 174 27.64 10.74 21.86
C LEU A 174 28.96 11.05 21.13
N TYR A 175 30.07 10.42 21.53
CA TYR A 175 31.33 10.42 20.82
C TYR A 175 31.38 9.14 20.00
N LEU A 176 31.13 9.26 18.70
CA LEU A 176 30.91 8.11 17.83
C LEU A 176 32.18 7.32 17.56
N ASN A 177 32.07 6.00 17.53
CA ASN A 177 33.12 5.13 17.03
C ASN A 177 33.30 5.29 15.51
N GLU A 178 34.43 4.78 14.98
CA GLU A 178 34.78 4.93 13.56
C GLU A 178 33.70 4.35 12.61
N ASP A 179 33.14 3.20 12.97
CA ASP A 179 32.14 2.50 12.14
C ASP A 179 30.77 3.24 12.08
N SER A 180 30.53 4.15 13.01
CA SER A 180 29.29 4.91 13.18
C SER A 180 29.40 6.38 12.83
N ALA A 181 30.54 6.85 12.33
CA ALA A 181 30.79 8.26 12.03
C ALA A 181 29.79 8.86 11.01
N GLU A 182 29.18 8.02 10.17
CA GLU A 182 28.12 8.42 9.21
C GLU A 182 26.94 9.10 9.90
N PHE A 183 26.61 8.73 11.13
CA PHE A 183 25.48 9.26 11.87
C PHE A 183 25.66 10.71 12.32
N ALA A 184 26.89 11.25 12.35
CA ALA A 184 27.12 12.66 12.60
C ALA A 184 26.93 13.56 11.37
N ASN A 185 26.45 13.03 10.27
CA ASN A 185 26.13 13.79 9.07
C ASN A 185 24.68 14.30 9.11
N GLU A 186 24.44 15.57 8.75
CA GLU A 186 23.11 16.19 8.80
C GLU A 186 22.08 15.44 7.92
N TYR A 187 22.46 15.04 6.71
CA TYR A 187 21.53 14.34 5.80
C TYR A 187 21.12 12.98 6.36
N ARG A 188 22.09 12.25 6.92
CA ARG A 188 21.82 10.95 7.54
C ARG A 188 20.98 11.09 8.80
N ALA A 189 21.28 12.07 9.64
CA ALA A 189 20.50 12.38 10.83
C ALA A 189 19.05 12.74 10.46
N ARG A 190 18.86 13.59 9.43
CA ARG A 190 17.53 13.97 8.93
C ARG A 190 16.75 12.77 8.41
N GLU A 191 17.35 11.93 7.59
CA GLU A 191 16.72 10.70 7.08
C GLU A 191 16.21 9.81 8.24
N ILE A 192 17.01 9.66 9.29
CA ILE A 192 16.66 8.84 10.46
C ILE A 192 15.55 9.50 11.28
N LEU A 193 15.62 10.81 11.50
CA LEU A 193 14.59 11.56 12.20
C LEU A 193 13.26 11.52 11.43
N ASP A 194 13.30 11.68 10.12
CA ASP A 194 12.12 11.56 9.25
C ASP A 194 11.52 10.14 9.32
N LYS A 195 12.36 9.11 9.43
CA LYS A 195 11.91 7.72 9.53
C LYS A 195 11.19 7.46 10.86
N TYR A 196 11.80 7.81 11.99
CA TYR A 196 11.35 7.39 13.32
C TYR A 196 10.58 8.46 14.09
N CYS A 197 10.90 9.73 13.87
CA CYS A 197 10.48 10.83 14.73
C CYS A 197 9.51 11.81 14.04
N ALA A 198 9.15 11.58 12.77
CA ALA A 198 8.37 12.52 11.93
C ALA A 198 7.09 13.03 12.57
N PHE A 199 6.52 12.32 13.53
CA PHE A 199 5.26 12.67 14.17
C PHE A 199 5.32 12.71 15.70
N MET A 200 6.51 12.72 16.29
CA MET A 200 6.63 12.81 17.74
C MET A 200 5.98 14.08 18.32
N PRO A 201 5.43 14.03 19.56
CA PRO A 201 4.53 15.08 20.09
C PRO A 201 5.24 16.34 20.58
N VAL A 202 6.56 16.43 20.43
CA VAL A 202 7.38 17.59 20.78
C VAL A 202 8.17 18.03 19.56
N GLU A 203 8.32 19.33 19.36
CA GLU A 203 9.13 19.87 18.25
C GLU A 203 10.59 19.42 18.35
N ILE A 204 11.10 18.88 17.23
CA ILE A 204 12.47 18.40 17.12
C ILE A 204 13.20 19.26 16.09
N TYR A 205 14.35 19.78 16.47
CA TYR A 205 15.18 20.60 15.59
C TYR A 205 16.50 19.88 15.32
N LEU A 206 16.98 19.99 14.08
CA LEU A 206 18.27 19.44 13.65
C LEU A 206 19.20 20.59 13.27
N ASN A 207 20.42 20.54 13.75
CA ASN A 207 21.47 21.52 13.45
C ASN A 207 22.80 20.81 13.16
N ASP A 208 23.54 21.29 12.15
CA ASP A 208 24.95 20.95 11.94
C ASP A 208 25.82 22.08 12.50
N GLU A 209 26.57 21.77 13.55
CA GLU A 209 27.47 22.75 14.21
C GLU A 209 28.59 23.26 13.29
N THR A 210 28.89 22.54 12.21
CA THR A 210 29.96 22.89 11.26
C THR A 210 29.43 23.59 10.02
N ALA A 211 28.09 23.73 9.88
CA ALA A 211 27.47 24.39 8.73
C ALA A 211 27.69 25.92 8.75
N GLU A 212 27.82 26.50 7.57
CA GLU A 212 27.85 27.95 7.44
C GLU A 212 26.46 28.55 7.80
N PRO A 213 26.43 29.69 8.51
CA PRO A 213 25.19 30.37 8.86
C PRO A 213 24.35 30.68 7.63
N GLN A 214 23.09 30.29 7.64
CA GLN A 214 22.13 30.57 6.56
C GLN A 214 21.28 31.78 6.92
N TYR A 215 20.88 32.54 5.91
CA TYR A 215 20.14 33.77 6.06
C TYR A 215 18.91 33.79 5.14
N ASP A 216 17.82 34.33 5.65
CA ASP A 216 16.61 34.60 4.87
C ASP A 216 16.37 36.10 4.75
N THR A 217 15.82 36.55 3.64
CA THR A 217 15.44 37.96 3.44
C THR A 217 13.92 38.06 3.50
N ILE A 218 13.42 38.80 4.47
CA ILE A 218 11.99 38.97 4.75
C ILE A 218 11.54 40.43 4.62
N GLU A 219 10.24 40.66 4.44
CA GLU A 219 9.65 42.01 4.47
C GLU A 219 9.43 42.44 5.93
N LYS A 220 9.19 43.74 6.15
CA LYS A 220 9.07 44.35 7.49
C LYS A 220 7.89 43.78 8.31
N ASP A 221 6.81 43.44 7.63
CA ASP A 221 5.60 42.87 8.23
C ASP A 221 5.75 41.39 8.67
N GLU A 222 6.78 40.71 8.16
CA GLU A 222 7.13 39.34 8.54
C GLU A 222 8.14 39.25 9.71
N LEU A 223 8.69 40.42 10.13
CA LEU A 223 9.67 40.47 11.21
C LEU A 223 9.00 40.24 12.57
N THR A 224 9.62 39.40 13.39
CA THR A 224 9.20 39.11 14.77
C THR A 224 10.25 39.51 15.77
N ASP A 225 9.86 39.70 17.05
CA ASP A 225 10.77 40.05 18.14
C ASP A 225 11.85 38.97 18.42
N LYS A 226 11.68 37.77 17.86
CA LYS A 226 12.63 36.65 18.00
C LYS A 226 13.69 36.61 16.90
N ASP A 227 13.57 37.45 15.85
CA ASP A 227 14.47 37.42 14.71
C ASP A 227 15.77 38.16 15.00
N THR A 228 16.90 37.53 14.64
CA THR A 228 18.21 38.18 14.68
C THR A 228 18.48 38.86 13.34
N ILE A 229 18.36 40.18 13.33
CA ILE A 229 18.62 40.99 12.13
C ILE A 229 20.14 41.07 11.90
N ILE A 230 20.57 40.62 10.72
CA ILE A 230 21.96 40.67 10.27
C ILE A 230 22.23 41.93 9.47
N GLU A 231 21.29 42.32 8.58
CA GLU A 231 21.43 43.45 7.69
C GLU A 231 20.04 43.99 7.32
N THR A 232 19.94 45.34 7.19
CA THR A 232 18.75 45.99 6.67
C THR A 232 19.02 46.39 5.23
N ILE A 233 18.24 45.87 4.28
CA ILE A 233 18.35 46.12 2.85
C ILE A 233 17.25 47.09 2.45
N VAL A 234 17.64 48.28 1.97
CA VAL A 234 16.69 49.28 1.45
C VAL A 234 16.69 49.19 -0.07
N GLU A 235 15.61 48.65 -0.64
CA GLU A 235 15.37 48.72 -2.07
C GLU A 235 14.87 50.13 -2.44
N PRO A 236 15.58 50.88 -3.33
CA PRO A 236 15.17 52.21 -3.70
C PRO A 236 13.85 52.18 -4.46
N ALA A 237 13.08 53.26 -4.34
CA ALA A 237 11.85 53.44 -5.10
C ALA A 237 12.09 53.25 -6.60
N LYS A 238 11.25 52.46 -7.26
CA LYS A 238 11.28 52.33 -8.73
C LYS A 238 10.53 53.48 -9.35
N THR A 239 11.24 54.26 -10.19
CA THR A 239 10.69 55.38 -10.93
C THR A 239 10.69 55.08 -12.43
N GLU A 240 9.60 55.37 -13.13
CA GLU A 240 9.51 55.30 -14.59
C GLU A 240 9.33 56.72 -15.15
N GLU A 241 10.03 57.04 -16.24
CA GLU A 241 9.81 58.28 -16.98
C GLU A 241 8.56 58.10 -17.88
N LYS A 242 7.51 58.87 -17.64
CA LYS A 242 6.34 58.94 -18.52
C LYS A 242 6.40 60.27 -19.30
N GLU A 243 6.26 60.19 -20.60
CA GLU A 243 6.17 61.35 -21.47
C GLU A 243 4.72 61.89 -21.40
N LYS A 244 4.60 63.23 -21.09
CA LYS A 244 3.32 63.93 -21.11
C LYS A 244 2.97 64.35 -22.54
N GLU A 245 1.69 64.62 -22.79
CA GLU A 245 1.17 65.09 -24.12
C GLU A 245 1.83 66.37 -24.62
N ASP A 246 2.51 67.13 -23.76
CA ASP A 246 3.26 68.35 -24.09
C ASP A 246 4.75 68.10 -24.41
N GLY A 247 5.20 66.83 -24.45
CA GLY A 247 6.58 66.44 -24.75
C GLY A 247 7.55 66.53 -23.55
N THR A 248 7.09 66.88 -22.36
CA THR A 248 7.90 66.91 -21.15
C THR A 248 7.88 65.50 -20.45
N LYS A 249 9.05 65.09 -19.95
CA LYS A 249 9.19 63.85 -19.20
C LYS A 249 8.92 64.09 -17.71
N GLU A 250 8.03 63.30 -17.14
CA GLU A 250 7.79 63.27 -15.68
C GLU A 250 8.23 61.93 -15.13
N THR A 251 9.06 61.96 -14.09
CA THR A 251 9.44 60.76 -13.34
C THR A 251 8.32 60.43 -12.37
N VAL A 252 7.62 59.33 -12.63
CA VAL A 252 6.53 58.83 -11.76
C VAL A 252 7.07 57.70 -10.93
N GLU A 253 6.88 57.79 -9.64
CA GLU A 253 7.20 56.71 -8.72
C GLU A 253 6.20 55.54 -8.93
N VAL A 254 6.70 54.38 -9.39
CA VAL A 254 5.87 53.21 -9.72
C VAL A 254 5.75 52.30 -8.50
N SER A 255 6.76 52.31 -7.62
CA SER A 255 6.73 51.54 -6.37
C SER A 255 7.56 52.28 -5.31
N PRO A 256 7.04 52.44 -4.08
CA PRO A 256 7.77 53.08 -3.00
C PRO A 256 9.01 52.26 -2.58
N ALA A 257 9.96 52.95 -1.95
CA ALA A 257 11.12 52.27 -1.36
C ALA A 257 10.65 51.21 -0.35
N LYS A 258 11.18 49.98 -0.43
CA LYS A 258 10.85 48.89 0.48
C LYS A 258 12.04 48.55 1.35
N GLU A 259 11.78 48.38 2.64
CA GLU A 259 12.77 47.88 3.58
C GLU A 259 12.61 46.35 3.69
N LYS A 260 13.68 45.62 3.45
CA LYS A 260 13.80 44.19 3.68
C LYS A 260 14.87 43.94 4.74
N TYR A 261 14.68 42.86 5.48
CA TYR A 261 15.57 42.47 6.58
C TYR A 261 16.21 41.13 6.26
N LYS A 262 17.53 41.07 6.25
CA LYS A 262 18.27 39.82 6.21
C LYS A 262 18.40 39.34 7.65
N ILE A 263 17.76 38.23 7.93
CA ILE A 263 17.74 37.60 9.26
C ILE A 263 18.51 36.29 9.25
N ALA A 264 18.98 35.86 10.40
CA ALA A 264 19.40 34.46 10.56
C ALA A 264 18.22 33.55 10.26
N ARG A 265 18.45 32.49 9.45
CA ARG A 265 17.37 31.56 9.09
C ARG A 265 16.72 31.03 10.35
N ARG A 266 15.39 31.11 10.39
CA ARG A 266 14.59 30.60 11.50
C ARG A 266 14.74 29.07 11.56
N PRO A 267 14.98 28.48 12.73
CA PRO A 267 14.99 27.02 12.87
C PRO A 267 13.60 26.47 12.55
N VAL A 268 13.55 25.39 11.76
CA VAL A 268 12.32 24.72 11.39
C VAL A 268 12.32 23.33 12.03
N ALA A 269 11.24 22.98 12.72
CA ALA A 269 11.07 21.65 13.26
C ALA A 269 11.06 20.61 12.15
N VAL A 270 11.75 19.49 12.35
CA VAL A 270 11.83 18.38 11.37
C VAL A 270 10.61 17.48 11.42
N ASN A 271 9.79 17.59 12.45
CA ASN A 271 8.62 16.74 12.68
C ASN A 271 7.30 17.54 12.69
N ASP A 272 6.20 16.83 12.61
CA ASP A 272 4.84 17.35 12.72
C ASP A 272 4.21 16.85 14.02
N THR A 273 4.05 17.73 15.00
CA THR A 273 3.54 17.36 16.33
C THR A 273 2.07 17.06 16.38
N ASN A 274 1.31 17.45 15.33
CA ASN A 274 -0.13 17.27 15.22
C ASN A 274 -0.52 16.56 13.93
N PRO A 275 -0.17 15.28 13.79
CA PRO A 275 -0.46 14.53 12.58
C PRO A 275 -1.96 14.47 12.29
N LEU A 276 -2.29 14.41 10.99
CA LEU A 276 -3.68 14.48 10.51
C LEU A 276 -4.60 13.43 11.16
N TRP A 277 -4.09 12.25 11.50
CA TRP A 277 -4.89 11.21 12.16
C TRP A 277 -5.33 11.53 13.58
N ASN A 278 -4.77 12.56 14.21
CA ASN A 278 -5.21 13.02 15.53
C ASN A 278 -6.43 13.95 15.47
N LYS A 279 -6.68 14.57 14.31
CA LYS A 279 -7.87 15.38 14.09
C LYS A 279 -9.12 14.49 14.01
N HIS A 280 -10.27 15.06 14.39
CA HIS A 280 -11.52 14.35 14.16
C HIS A 280 -11.84 14.31 12.64
N PRO A 281 -12.34 13.19 12.09
CA PRO A 281 -12.61 13.08 10.65
C PRO A 281 -13.47 14.21 10.05
N ASN A 282 -14.41 14.74 10.83
CA ASN A 282 -15.28 15.84 10.39
C ASN A 282 -14.57 17.21 10.32
N GLU A 283 -13.37 17.32 10.83
CA GLU A 283 -12.55 18.54 10.84
C GLU A 283 -11.49 18.54 9.73
N CYS A 284 -11.39 17.44 8.99
CA CYS A 284 -10.41 17.26 7.93
C CYS A 284 -11.05 17.50 6.57
N THR A 285 -10.32 18.18 5.69
CA THR A 285 -10.70 18.40 4.29
C THR A 285 -10.06 17.34 3.38
N ASP A 286 -10.62 17.15 2.19
CA ASP A 286 -10.08 16.23 1.18
C ASP A 286 -8.65 16.62 0.76
N GLU A 287 -8.36 17.93 0.69
CA GLU A 287 -7.05 18.47 0.38
C GLU A 287 -6.02 18.08 1.44
N GLU A 288 -6.38 18.19 2.74
CA GLU A 288 -5.50 17.76 3.83
C GLU A 288 -5.17 16.26 3.76
N TYR A 289 -6.15 15.41 3.42
CA TYR A 289 -5.89 13.97 3.23
C TYR A 289 -4.94 13.69 2.07
N LYS A 290 -5.10 14.37 0.94
CA LYS A 290 -4.24 14.21 -0.24
C LYS A 290 -2.83 14.76 0.00
N GLU A 291 -2.71 15.89 0.70
CA GLU A 291 -1.42 16.48 1.05
C GLU A 291 -0.66 15.58 2.04
N PHE A 292 -1.36 15.08 3.05
CA PHE A 292 -0.81 14.13 4.01
C PHE A 292 -0.33 12.84 3.31
N TYR A 293 -1.11 12.31 2.36
CA TYR A 293 -0.72 11.15 1.56
C TYR A 293 0.57 11.39 0.78
N ARG A 294 0.67 12.52 0.07
CA ARG A 294 1.87 12.90 -0.68
C ARG A 294 3.10 13.07 0.23
N LYS A 295 2.92 13.71 1.38
CA LYS A 295 3.98 13.94 2.37
C LYS A 295 4.54 12.62 2.93
N VAL A 296 3.65 11.70 3.33
CA VAL A 296 4.05 10.46 4.04
C VAL A 296 4.57 9.38 3.11
N PHE A 297 3.98 9.24 1.92
CA PHE A 297 4.29 8.15 0.99
C PHE A 297 5.14 8.59 -0.20
N GLN A 298 5.38 9.89 -0.37
CA GLN A 298 6.09 10.48 -1.51
C GLN A 298 5.52 10.01 -2.85
N ASP A 299 4.21 9.79 -2.87
CA ASP A 299 3.46 9.33 -4.04
C ASP A 299 2.69 10.51 -4.64
N PHE A 300 3.00 10.83 -5.90
CA PHE A 300 2.38 11.94 -6.62
C PHE A 300 1.03 11.57 -7.25
N LYS A 301 0.69 10.27 -7.30
CA LYS A 301 -0.64 9.82 -7.72
C LYS A 301 -1.62 10.03 -6.57
N GLU A 302 -2.76 10.64 -6.86
CA GLU A 302 -3.80 10.80 -5.83
C GLU A 302 -4.41 9.44 -5.47
N PRO A 303 -4.70 9.20 -4.17
CA PRO A 303 -5.44 8.04 -3.74
C PRO A 303 -6.90 8.11 -4.25
N LEU A 304 -7.53 6.97 -4.47
CA LEU A 304 -8.92 6.89 -4.91
C LEU A 304 -9.88 7.40 -3.82
N PHE A 305 -9.65 6.97 -2.60
CA PHE A 305 -10.35 7.39 -1.38
C PHE A 305 -9.57 6.91 -0.15
N TRP A 306 -10.08 7.25 1.04
CA TRP A 306 -9.46 6.90 2.32
C TRP A 306 -10.48 6.52 3.38
N ILE A 307 -9.95 5.92 4.44
CA ILE A 307 -10.68 5.57 5.65
C ILE A 307 -9.94 6.19 6.83
N HIS A 308 -10.56 7.15 7.50
CA HIS A 308 -10.04 7.69 8.76
C HIS A 308 -10.52 6.81 9.91
N LEU A 309 -9.58 6.17 10.60
CA LEU A 309 -9.82 5.33 11.77
C LEU A 309 -9.72 6.21 13.03
N ASN A 310 -10.73 6.14 13.87
CA ASN A 310 -10.74 6.80 15.16
C ASN A 310 -11.55 5.95 16.13
N MET A 311 -10.90 5.37 17.12
CA MET A 311 -11.51 4.52 18.13
C MET A 311 -10.81 4.70 19.47
N ASP A 312 -11.59 4.97 20.52
CA ASP A 312 -11.11 5.16 21.89
C ASP A 312 -11.39 3.95 22.79
N TYR A 313 -12.33 3.08 22.42
CA TYR A 313 -12.71 1.90 23.21
C TYR A 313 -13.10 0.73 22.29
N PRO A 314 -12.70 -0.53 22.55
CA PRO A 314 -11.98 -1.05 23.73
C PRO A 314 -10.45 -0.88 23.70
N PHE A 315 -9.90 -0.21 22.71
CA PHE A 315 -8.49 0.16 22.61
C PHE A 315 -8.36 1.46 21.82
N ASN A 316 -7.32 2.23 22.09
CA ASN A 316 -6.98 3.42 21.34
C ASN A 316 -6.39 3.05 19.99
N LEU A 317 -7.07 3.46 18.92
CA LEU A 317 -6.56 3.27 17.56
C LEU A 317 -6.97 4.45 16.69
N LYS A 318 -5.98 5.13 16.16
CA LYS A 318 -6.14 6.21 15.20
C LYS A 318 -5.37 5.87 13.93
N GLY A 319 -5.78 6.44 12.81
CA GLY A 319 -5.06 6.18 11.57
C GLY A 319 -5.81 6.59 10.33
N ILE A 320 -5.13 6.53 9.20
CA ILE A 320 -5.72 6.79 7.90
C ILE A 320 -5.23 5.71 6.94
N LEU A 321 -6.18 4.98 6.35
CA LEU A 321 -5.90 4.01 5.30
C LEU A 321 -6.31 4.59 3.96
N TYR A 322 -5.42 4.51 2.97
CA TYR A 322 -5.62 4.99 1.62
C TYR A 322 -5.71 3.84 0.64
N PHE A 323 -6.65 3.94 -0.28
CA PHE A 323 -6.74 3.07 -1.45
C PHE A 323 -5.96 3.74 -2.58
N PRO A 324 -4.74 3.28 -2.91
CA PRO A 324 -3.96 3.84 -3.99
C PRO A 324 -4.53 3.41 -5.34
N LYS A 325 -4.29 4.19 -6.38
CA LYS A 325 -4.53 3.75 -7.75
C LYS A 325 -3.44 2.75 -8.14
N ILE A 326 -3.82 1.47 -8.29
CA ILE A 326 -2.90 0.38 -8.59
C ILE A 326 -2.67 0.30 -10.11
N ASN A 327 -1.41 0.30 -10.53
CA ASN A 327 -1.06 0.04 -11.91
C ASN A 327 -0.48 -1.39 -12.01
N MET A 328 -1.35 -2.34 -12.40
CA MET A 328 -1.02 -3.78 -12.43
C MET A 328 0.08 -4.14 -13.44
N GLU A 329 0.41 -3.26 -14.38
CA GLU A 329 1.35 -3.58 -15.47
C GLU A 329 2.84 -3.36 -15.11
N TYR A 330 3.17 -2.51 -14.13
CA TYR A 330 4.55 -2.04 -13.94
C TYR A 330 5.04 -1.90 -12.48
N GLU A 331 4.20 -2.10 -11.47
CA GLU A 331 4.59 -1.90 -10.07
C GLU A 331 4.43 -3.20 -9.28
N SER A 332 5.41 -3.53 -8.44
CA SER A 332 5.21 -4.51 -7.37
C SER A 332 4.07 -3.98 -6.49
N ILE A 333 3.01 -4.78 -6.35
CA ILE A 333 1.81 -4.41 -5.60
C ILE A 333 2.11 -4.52 -4.10
N GLU A 334 3.05 -3.73 -3.61
CA GLU A 334 3.32 -3.63 -2.18
C GLU A 334 2.81 -2.28 -1.68
N GLY A 335 1.71 -2.33 -0.97
CA GLY A 335 1.26 -1.21 -0.14
C GLY A 335 2.24 -0.98 1.00
N LYS A 336 2.09 0.14 1.69
CA LYS A 336 2.91 0.50 2.83
C LYS A 336 2.04 1.02 3.96
N ILE A 337 1.81 0.20 4.98
CA ILE A 337 1.12 0.62 6.20
C ILE A 337 2.15 0.79 7.31
N LYS A 338 2.32 2.05 7.71
CA LYS A 338 3.25 2.44 8.78
C LYS A 338 2.55 2.32 10.13
N LEU A 339 3.15 1.58 11.05
CA LEU A 339 2.64 1.41 12.40
C LEU A 339 3.38 2.33 13.36
N TYR A 340 2.61 3.06 14.16
CA TYR A 340 3.06 3.95 15.22
C TYR A 340 2.52 3.50 16.57
N ASN A 341 3.22 3.88 17.62
CA ASN A 341 2.76 3.77 19.00
C ASN A 341 3.10 5.10 19.69
N ASN A 342 2.08 5.83 20.12
CA ASN A 342 2.25 7.19 20.64
C ASN A 342 3.04 8.10 19.67
N GLN A 343 2.67 8.09 18.40
CA GLN A 343 3.29 8.87 17.32
C GLN A 343 4.77 8.51 17.03
N VAL A 344 5.30 7.45 17.65
CA VAL A 344 6.64 6.92 17.38
C VAL A 344 6.56 5.78 16.38
N PHE A 345 7.32 5.85 15.30
CA PHE A 345 7.35 4.81 14.30
C PHE A 345 7.91 3.48 14.85
N ILE A 346 7.20 2.41 14.60
CA ILE A 346 7.54 1.05 15.01
C ILE A 346 8.10 0.26 13.83
N ALA A 347 7.29 0.02 12.82
CA ALA A 347 7.67 -0.73 11.62
C ALA A 347 6.63 -0.56 10.50
N ASP A 348 6.97 -1.04 9.31
CA ASP A 348 6.06 -1.13 8.17
C ASP A 348 5.44 -2.53 8.08
N ASN A 349 4.19 -2.62 7.62
CA ASN A 349 3.52 -3.85 7.19
C ASN A 349 3.60 -5.03 8.17
N ILE A 350 3.35 -4.79 9.47
CA ILE A 350 3.38 -5.84 10.50
C ILE A 350 2.19 -6.80 10.30
N LYS A 351 2.48 -8.03 9.88
CA LYS A 351 1.49 -9.07 9.52
C LYS A 351 0.56 -9.47 10.65
N GLU A 352 1.02 -9.34 11.88
CA GLU A 352 0.25 -9.63 13.07
C GLU A 352 -0.92 -8.67 13.27
N VAL A 353 -0.76 -7.39 12.89
CA VAL A 353 -1.78 -6.34 13.00
C VAL A 353 -2.56 -6.17 11.72
N ILE A 354 -1.87 -6.21 10.59
CA ILE A 354 -2.43 -5.91 9.27
C ILE A 354 -2.70 -7.21 8.54
N PRO A 355 -3.97 -7.56 8.26
CA PRO A 355 -4.30 -8.70 7.41
C PRO A 355 -3.57 -8.65 6.07
N GLU A 356 -3.15 -9.80 5.55
CA GLU A 356 -2.34 -9.89 4.33
C GLU A 356 -2.98 -9.16 3.14
N PHE A 357 -4.29 -9.27 2.97
CA PHE A 357 -4.99 -8.61 1.86
C PHE A 357 -5.04 -7.08 1.99
N LEU A 358 -4.92 -6.52 3.22
CA LEU A 358 -4.85 -5.08 3.45
C LEU A 358 -3.45 -4.50 3.19
N MET A 359 -2.43 -5.34 3.05
CA MET A 359 -1.05 -4.89 2.74
C MET A 359 -0.90 -4.30 1.34
N LEU A 360 -1.94 -4.32 0.52
CA LEU A 360 -1.99 -3.60 -0.75
C LEU A 360 -2.33 -2.11 -0.57
N LEU A 361 -2.80 -1.72 0.61
CA LEU A 361 -3.12 -0.34 0.95
C LEU A 361 -1.89 0.44 1.39
N LYS A 362 -1.96 1.76 1.31
CA LYS A 362 -1.05 2.67 1.99
C LYS A 362 -1.75 3.27 3.19
N GLY A 363 -1.02 3.46 4.30
CA GLY A 363 -1.69 4.02 5.48
C GLY A 363 -0.76 4.25 6.65
N VAL A 364 -1.32 4.86 7.66
CA VAL A 364 -0.73 5.06 8.97
C VAL A 364 -1.70 4.55 10.02
N ILE A 365 -1.19 3.85 11.01
CA ILE A 365 -1.95 3.36 12.16
C ILE A 365 -1.16 3.69 13.40
N ASP A 366 -1.77 4.39 14.34
CA ASP A 366 -1.23 4.69 15.66
C ASP A 366 -2.10 4.01 16.72
N CYS A 367 -1.47 3.12 17.49
CA CYS A 367 -2.15 2.39 18.56
C CYS A 367 -1.25 2.30 19.80
N PRO A 368 -1.49 3.13 20.82
CA PRO A 368 -0.75 3.13 22.07
C PRO A 368 -0.80 1.79 22.82
N ASP A 369 -1.91 1.07 22.71
CA ASP A 369 -2.16 -0.19 23.46
C ASP A 369 -1.47 -1.42 22.87
N LEU A 370 -0.65 -1.25 21.81
CA LEU A 370 0.04 -2.39 21.19
C LEU A 370 1.06 -3.03 22.12
N PRO A 371 1.00 -4.36 22.30
CA PRO A 371 1.97 -5.11 23.11
C PRO A 371 3.30 -5.23 22.38
N LEU A 372 4.18 -4.24 22.55
CA LEU A 372 5.49 -4.19 21.91
C LEU A 372 6.49 -5.05 22.69
N ASN A 373 7.46 -5.63 21.98
CA ASN A 373 8.66 -6.18 22.59
C ASN A 373 9.58 -5.06 23.10
N VAL A 374 10.63 -5.41 23.82
CA VAL A 374 11.57 -4.46 24.43
C VAL A 374 12.24 -3.55 23.38
N SER A 375 12.56 -4.08 22.19
CA SER A 375 13.15 -3.31 21.09
C SER A 375 12.13 -2.53 20.27
N ARG A 376 10.83 -2.66 20.56
CA ARG A 376 9.73 -2.09 19.77
C ARG A 376 9.76 -2.45 18.27
N SER A 377 10.47 -3.49 17.90
CA SER A 377 10.62 -3.92 16.50
C SER A 377 9.68 -5.06 16.13
N ALA A 378 9.01 -5.66 17.11
CA ALA A 378 8.06 -6.75 16.90
C ALA A 378 6.96 -6.73 17.97
N LEU A 379 5.82 -7.34 17.65
CA LEU A 379 4.70 -7.50 18.56
C LEU A 379 4.80 -8.84 19.30
N GLN A 380 4.32 -8.87 20.52
CA GLN A 380 4.00 -10.12 21.18
C GLN A 380 2.72 -10.67 20.57
N ASN A 381 2.72 -11.96 20.18
CA ASN A 381 1.55 -12.60 19.60
C ASN A 381 0.48 -12.77 20.69
N ASP A 382 -0.46 -11.83 20.72
CA ASP A 382 -1.51 -11.72 21.71
C ASP A 382 -2.87 -11.71 21.01
N GLY A 383 -3.90 -12.28 21.68
CA GLY A 383 -5.29 -12.20 21.23
C GLY A 383 -5.82 -10.75 21.07
N PHE A 384 -5.16 -9.80 21.68
CA PHE A 384 -5.44 -8.37 21.52
C PHE A 384 -5.10 -7.86 20.12
N VAL A 385 -3.94 -8.23 19.58
CA VAL A 385 -3.50 -7.88 18.21
C VAL A 385 -4.50 -8.36 17.18
N LYS A 386 -5.04 -9.59 17.37
CA LYS A 386 -6.09 -10.12 16.51
C LYS A 386 -7.37 -9.28 16.54
N LYS A 387 -7.76 -8.72 17.69
CA LYS A 387 -8.94 -7.82 17.78
C LYS A 387 -8.74 -6.54 16.99
N ILE A 388 -7.53 -5.98 16.98
CA ILE A 388 -7.19 -4.81 16.16
C ILE A 388 -7.33 -5.15 14.68
N SER A 389 -6.74 -6.27 14.25
CA SER A 389 -6.83 -6.76 12.88
C SER A 389 -8.28 -6.97 12.42
N ASP A 390 -9.10 -7.65 13.23
CA ASP A 390 -10.53 -7.85 12.98
C ASP A 390 -11.30 -6.51 12.88
N TYR A 391 -10.95 -5.52 13.71
CA TYR A 391 -11.57 -4.20 13.67
C TYR A 391 -11.23 -3.45 12.39
N ILE A 392 -9.96 -3.44 11.98
CA ILE A 392 -9.51 -2.80 10.73
C ILE A 392 -10.24 -3.44 9.54
N THR A 393 -10.25 -4.78 9.47
CA THR A 393 -10.99 -5.53 8.45
C THR A 393 -12.46 -5.12 8.38
N LYS A 394 -13.11 -5.05 9.53
CA LYS A 394 -14.50 -4.60 9.62
C LYS A 394 -14.71 -3.19 9.08
N LYS A 395 -13.85 -2.25 9.46
CA LYS A 395 -13.95 -0.84 9.02
C LYS A 395 -13.76 -0.69 7.52
N VAL A 396 -12.83 -1.47 6.94
CA VAL A 396 -12.63 -1.51 5.49
C VAL A 396 -13.89 -2.04 4.79
N ALA A 397 -14.44 -3.17 5.24
CA ALA A 397 -15.67 -3.73 4.68
C ALA A 397 -16.87 -2.77 4.84
N ASP A 398 -17.01 -2.12 6.00
CA ASP A 398 -18.11 -1.17 6.27
C ASP A 398 -18.00 0.07 5.34
N LYS A 399 -16.78 0.57 5.05
CA LYS A 399 -16.58 1.68 4.10
C LYS A 399 -16.94 1.27 2.69
N LEU A 400 -16.44 0.13 2.21
CA LEU A 400 -16.68 -0.36 0.86
C LEU A 400 -18.16 -0.66 0.61
N SER A 401 -18.81 -1.40 1.52
CA SER A 401 -20.25 -1.68 1.44
C SER A 401 -21.10 -0.41 1.58
N GLY A 402 -20.66 0.55 2.41
CA GLY A 402 -21.29 1.86 2.53
C GLY A 402 -21.23 2.64 1.22
N MET A 403 -20.08 2.73 0.57
CA MET A 403 -19.93 3.39 -0.73
C MET A 403 -20.83 2.74 -1.78
N CYS A 404 -20.89 1.42 -1.84
CA CYS A 404 -21.77 0.72 -2.78
C CYS A 404 -23.26 1.09 -2.60
N LYS A 405 -23.69 1.37 -1.34
CA LYS A 405 -25.07 1.73 -1.01
C LYS A 405 -25.41 3.19 -1.22
N THR A 406 -24.50 4.09 -0.84
CA THR A 406 -24.79 5.53 -0.71
C THR A 406 -24.10 6.39 -1.76
N ASP A 407 -23.08 5.84 -2.44
CA ASP A 407 -22.26 6.54 -3.44
C ASP A 407 -21.87 5.57 -4.56
N ARG A 408 -22.90 4.96 -5.16
CA ARG A 408 -22.77 3.89 -6.17
C ARG A 408 -21.93 4.34 -7.37
N GLU A 409 -22.08 5.59 -7.80
CA GLU A 409 -21.37 6.13 -8.96
C GLU A 409 -19.85 6.12 -8.75
N ASN A 410 -19.36 6.61 -7.60
CA ASN A 410 -17.93 6.56 -7.29
C ASN A 410 -17.46 5.14 -7.03
N TYR A 411 -18.28 4.27 -6.43
CA TYR A 411 -17.93 2.86 -6.22
C TYR A 411 -17.70 2.13 -7.55
N GLU A 412 -18.56 2.34 -8.55
CA GLU A 412 -18.40 1.80 -9.90
C GLU A 412 -17.18 2.36 -10.62
N LYS A 413 -16.95 3.69 -10.49
CA LYS A 413 -15.78 4.37 -11.06
C LYS A 413 -14.46 3.79 -10.56
N TYR A 414 -14.41 3.39 -9.31
CA TYR A 414 -13.20 2.82 -8.68
C TYR A 414 -13.13 1.30 -8.80
N TRP A 415 -14.20 0.65 -9.26
CA TRP A 415 -14.33 -0.81 -9.20
C TRP A 415 -13.20 -1.54 -9.93
N ASP A 416 -12.81 -1.09 -11.10
CA ASP A 416 -11.75 -1.74 -11.88
C ASP A 416 -10.40 -1.71 -11.16
N ASP A 417 -10.14 -0.68 -10.35
CA ASP A 417 -8.93 -0.56 -9.51
C ASP A 417 -9.02 -1.36 -8.21
N ILE A 418 -10.21 -1.44 -7.57
CA ILE A 418 -10.35 -2.03 -6.23
C ILE A 418 -10.82 -3.49 -6.22
N ASN A 419 -11.42 -3.99 -7.32
CA ASN A 419 -11.97 -5.34 -7.34
C ASN A 419 -10.94 -6.46 -7.07
N PRO A 420 -9.67 -6.41 -7.56
CA PRO A 420 -8.69 -7.44 -7.25
C PRO A 420 -8.39 -7.53 -5.75
N PHE A 421 -8.30 -6.36 -5.09
CA PHE A 421 -8.13 -6.27 -3.64
C PHE A 421 -9.31 -6.89 -2.89
N ILE A 422 -10.55 -6.53 -3.27
CA ILE A 422 -11.76 -7.04 -2.61
C ILE A 422 -11.87 -8.55 -2.80
N LYS A 423 -11.67 -9.05 -4.02
CA LYS A 423 -11.69 -10.48 -4.32
C LYS A 423 -10.63 -11.25 -3.55
N PHE A 424 -9.42 -10.71 -3.45
CA PHE A 424 -8.35 -11.32 -2.64
C PHE A 424 -8.72 -11.35 -1.16
N GLY A 425 -9.32 -10.27 -0.63
CA GLY A 425 -9.84 -10.22 0.74
C GLY A 425 -10.90 -11.28 1.01
N CYS A 426 -11.86 -11.46 0.10
CA CYS A 426 -12.90 -12.50 0.21
C CYS A 426 -12.31 -13.91 0.21
N LEU A 427 -11.25 -14.15 -0.56
CA LEU A 427 -10.57 -15.45 -0.58
C LEU A 427 -9.76 -15.74 0.69
N LYS A 428 -9.28 -14.72 1.39
CA LYS A 428 -8.39 -14.85 2.55
C LYS A 428 -9.10 -14.74 3.89
N ASP A 429 -10.20 -14.00 3.97
CA ASP A 429 -10.91 -13.72 5.22
C ASP A 429 -12.42 -13.95 5.07
N GLU A 430 -12.92 -14.97 5.77
CA GLU A 430 -14.33 -15.36 5.69
C GLU A 430 -15.28 -14.29 6.24
N LYS A 431 -14.86 -13.53 7.28
CA LYS A 431 -15.68 -12.44 7.82
C LYS A 431 -15.78 -11.26 6.85
N PHE A 432 -14.69 -11.01 6.11
CA PHE A 432 -14.69 -10.01 5.07
C PHE A 432 -15.58 -10.43 3.91
N ASP A 433 -15.47 -11.68 3.46
CA ASP A 433 -16.32 -12.25 2.40
C ASP A 433 -17.81 -12.16 2.75
N GLU A 434 -18.20 -12.59 3.95
CA GLU A 434 -19.61 -12.51 4.41
C GLU A 434 -20.16 -11.07 4.39
N LYS A 435 -19.31 -10.08 4.60
CA LYS A 435 -19.70 -8.67 4.53
C LYS A 435 -19.72 -8.11 3.12
N MET A 436 -18.88 -8.62 2.23
CA MET A 436 -18.68 -8.06 0.89
C MET A 436 -19.43 -8.79 -0.21
N LYS A 437 -19.85 -10.04 -0.02
CA LYS A 437 -20.46 -10.90 -1.06
C LYS A 437 -21.59 -10.25 -1.86
N ASP A 438 -22.42 -9.43 -1.21
CA ASP A 438 -23.57 -8.75 -1.84
C ASP A 438 -23.18 -7.41 -2.52
N TYR A 439 -21.90 -6.99 -2.39
CA TYR A 439 -21.38 -5.73 -2.92
C TYR A 439 -20.27 -5.92 -3.96
N ILE A 440 -20.04 -7.16 -4.35
CA ILE A 440 -19.16 -7.51 -5.49
C ILE A 440 -19.89 -7.13 -6.78
N LEU A 441 -19.17 -6.42 -7.65
CA LEU A 441 -19.73 -6.02 -8.95
C LEU A 441 -19.10 -6.79 -10.09
N TYR A 442 -19.90 -7.02 -11.09
CA TYR A 442 -19.56 -7.69 -12.34
C TYR A 442 -19.87 -6.72 -13.48
N LYS A 443 -18.88 -6.37 -14.27
CA LYS A 443 -19.03 -5.52 -15.44
C LYS A 443 -19.55 -6.37 -16.59
N ASN A 444 -20.70 -6.01 -17.13
CA ASN A 444 -21.31 -6.74 -18.23
C ASN A 444 -20.81 -6.29 -19.62
N LEU A 445 -21.27 -6.92 -20.70
CA LEU A 445 -20.89 -6.61 -22.08
C LEU A 445 -21.30 -5.20 -22.54
N ASP A 446 -22.26 -4.58 -21.87
CA ASP A 446 -22.69 -3.20 -22.12
C ASP A 446 -21.93 -2.17 -21.27
N GLY A 447 -20.98 -2.63 -20.43
CA GLY A 447 -20.19 -1.79 -19.54
C GLY A 447 -20.90 -1.39 -18.24
N LYS A 448 -22.06 -2.00 -17.92
CA LYS A 448 -22.77 -1.78 -16.67
C LYS A 448 -22.20 -2.66 -15.56
N TYR A 449 -22.24 -2.17 -14.33
CA TYR A 449 -21.81 -2.91 -13.15
C TYR A 449 -23.01 -3.49 -12.40
N LEU A 450 -23.08 -4.81 -12.36
CA LEU A 450 -24.18 -5.61 -11.81
C LEU A 450 -23.71 -6.35 -10.55
N THR A 451 -24.63 -6.60 -9.61
CA THR A 451 -24.37 -7.54 -8.50
C THR A 451 -24.55 -8.98 -8.99
N LEU A 452 -24.14 -9.96 -8.19
CA LEU A 452 -24.37 -11.38 -8.50
C LEU A 452 -25.87 -11.68 -8.73
N ALA A 453 -26.73 -11.12 -7.89
CA ALA A 453 -28.18 -11.28 -7.99
C ALA A 453 -28.73 -10.69 -9.30
N ASP A 454 -28.24 -9.50 -9.70
CA ASP A 454 -28.65 -8.86 -10.96
C ASP A 454 -28.21 -9.69 -12.18
N CYS A 455 -26.98 -10.21 -12.17
CA CYS A 455 -26.47 -11.08 -13.25
C CYS A 455 -27.31 -12.35 -13.43
N LEU A 456 -27.74 -12.95 -12.32
CA LEU A 456 -28.58 -14.14 -12.33
C LEU A 456 -30.00 -13.83 -12.82
N GLU A 457 -30.57 -12.68 -12.46
CA GLU A 457 -31.90 -12.28 -12.89
C GLU A 457 -31.93 -11.93 -14.38
N GLU A 458 -30.93 -11.25 -14.93
CA GLU A 458 -30.88 -10.91 -16.37
C GLU A 458 -30.86 -12.14 -17.28
N ASN A 459 -30.21 -13.23 -16.88
CA ASN A 459 -30.12 -14.44 -17.67
C ASN A 459 -31.13 -15.54 -17.27
N LYS A 460 -31.98 -15.32 -16.29
CA LYS A 460 -32.86 -16.33 -15.67
C LYS A 460 -33.75 -17.10 -16.64
N GLU A 461 -34.35 -16.41 -17.58
CA GLU A 461 -35.27 -17.05 -18.56
C GLU A 461 -34.55 -17.95 -19.57
N LYS A 462 -33.24 -17.68 -19.83
CA LYS A 462 -32.44 -18.38 -20.83
C LYS A 462 -31.49 -19.39 -20.22
N HIS A 463 -30.91 -19.06 -19.06
CA HIS A 463 -29.85 -19.85 -18.43
C HIS A 463 -29.94 -19.75 -16.90
N GLU A 464 -30.77 -20.58 -16.32
CA GLU A 464 -30.89 -20.63 -14.85
C GLU A 464 -29.56 -21.00 -14.19
N ASN A 465 -29.14 -20.23 -13.17
CA ASN A 465 -27.92 -20.44 -12.37
C ASN A 465 -26.60 -20.50 -13.16
N LYS A 466 -26.53 -19.86 -14.33
CA LYS A 466 -25.32 -19.77 -15.12
C LYS A 466 -24.95 -18.31 -15.37
N ILE A 467 -23.65 -18.00 -15.19
CA ILE A 467 -23.07 -16.70 -15.55
C ILE A 467 -22.01 -16.95 -16.61
N PHE A 468 -22.14 -16.29 -17.75
CA PHE A 468 -21.13 -16.34 -18.79
C PHE A 468 -20.07 -15.27 -18.53
N TYR A 469 -18.78 -15.57 -18.87
CA TYR A 469 -17.72 -14.61 -18.65
C TYR A 469 -16.73 -14.54 -19.81
N VAL A 470 -16.09 -13.36 -19.91
CA VAL A 470 -15.08 -12.98 -20.89
C VAL A 470 -13.77 -12.68 -20.13
N THR A 471 -12.65 -13.17 -20.61
CA THR A 471 -11.32 -12.87 -20.04
C THR A 471 -10.52 -11.89 -20.90
N ASP A 472 -10.76 -11.88 -22.23
CA ASP A 472 -10.16 -10.94 -23.17
C ASP A 472 -11.17 -10.53 -24.23
N GLU A 473 -11.59 -9.26 -24.19
CA GLU A 473 -12.62 -8.74 -25.12
C GLU A 473 -12.16 -8.73 -26.58
N LYS A 474 -10.83 -8.62 -26.84
CA LYS A 474 -10.30 -8.58 -28.20
C LYS A 474 -10.22 -9.98 -28.80
N GLU A 475 -9.63 -10.91 -28.06
CA GLU A 475 -9.50 -12.31 -28.50
C GLU A 475 -10.87 -12.99 -28.60
N GLN A 476 -11.82 -12.64 -27.73
CA GLN A 476 -13.13 -13.25 -27.67
C GLN A 476 -14.23 -12.46 -28.40
N SER A 477 -13.86 -11.47 -29.21
CA SER A 477 -14.81 -10.54 -29.86
C SER A 477 -15.88 -11.24 -30.71
N GLN A 478 -15.55 -12.33 -31.37
CA GLN A 478 -16.51 -13.11 -32.18
C GLN A 478 -17.60 -13.73 -31.27
N TYR A 479 -17.19 -14.30 -30.14
CA TYR A 479 -18.12 -14.90 -29.18
C TYR A 479 -18.98 -13.85 -28.50
N ILE A 480 -18.40 -12.68 -28.15
CA ILE A 480 -19.14 -11.53 -27.61
C ILE A 480 -20.27 -11.12 -28.57
N ASN A 481 -19.98 -11.02 -29.88
CA ASN A 481 -21.00 -10.65 -30.88
C ASN A 481 -22.11 -11.68 -30.94
N MET A 482 -21.78 -12.98 -30.93
CA MET A 482 -22.78 -14.07 -30.90
C MET A 482 -23.69 -13.98 -29.66
N PHE A 483 -23.14 -13.70 -28.50
CA PHE A 483 -23.89 -13.55 -27.26
C PHE A 483 -24.80 -12.32 -27.32
N LYS A 484 -24.33 -11.19 -27.81
CA LYS A 484 -25.12 -9.98 -28.01
C LYS A 484 -26.28 -10.19 -29.00
N GLU A 485 -26.04 -10.85 -30.14
CA GLU A 485 -27.06 -11.18 -31.11
C GLU A 485 -28.15 -12.10 -30.54
N ALA A 486 -27.75 -13.03 -29.66
CA ALA A 486 -28.70 -13.92 -28.97
C ALA A 486 -29.38 -13.27 -27.77
N GLY A 487 -28.99 -12.03 -27.41
CA GLY A 487 -29.49 -11.32 -26.24
C GLY A 487 -29.14 -12.04 -24.92
N ILE A 488 -27.96 -12.65 -24.86
CA ILE A 488 -27.40 -13.27 -23.65
C ILE A 488 -26.28 -12.38 -23.13
N ASP A 489 -26.32 -12.03 -21.86
CA ASP A 489 -25.28 -11.22 -21.24
C ASP A 489 -24.13 -12.08 -20.70
N ALA A 490 -22.94 -11.48 -20.63
CA ALA A 490 -21.76 -12.06 -20.03
C ALA A 490 -21.00 -10.98 -19.23
N VAL A 491 -20.19 -11.41 -18.28
CA VAL A 491 -19.41 -10.50 -17.43
C VAL A 491 -17.92 -10.52 -17.81
N ILE A 492 -17.26 -9.38 -17.69
CA ILE A 492 -15.85 -9.20 -18.05
C ILE A 492 -15.00 -9.45 -16.81
N LEU A 493 -14.18 -10.49 -16.84
CA LEU A 493 -13.33 -10.95 -15.73
C LEU A 493 -11.87 -11.17 -16.22
N PRO A 494 -11.10 -10.07 -16.41
CA PRO A 494 -9.79 -10.13 -17.05
C PRO A 494 -8.62 -10.43 -16.09
N ASN A 495 -8.86 -10.39 -14.78
CA ASN A 495 -7.80 -10.48 -13.79
C ASN A 495 -7.46 -11.93 -13.41
N PRO A 496 -6.19 -12.29 -13.16
CA PRO A 496 -5.83 -13.64 -12.71
C PRO A 496 -6.56 -14.09 -11.44
N ILE A 497 -6.91 -13.15 -10.56
CA ILE A 497 -7.66 -13.42 -9.32
C ILE A 497 -9.10 -13.87 -9.57
N ASP A 498 -9.66 -13.60 -10.76
CA ASP A 498 -11.05 -13.92 -11.07
C ASP A 498 -11.31 -15.42 -11.10
N SER A 499 -10.34 -16.22 -11.58
CA SER A 499 -10.48 -17.68 -11.67
C SER A 499 -10.67 -18.34 -10.28
N PRO A 500 -9.77 -18.16 -9.29
CA PRO A 500 -10.01 -18.67 -7.94
C PRO A 500 -11.25 -18.03 -7.27
N PHE A 501 -11.56 -16.78 -7.58
CA PHE A 501 -12.72 -16.11 -7.02
C PHE A 501 -14.05 -16.71 -7.55
N MET A 502 -14.15 -16.99 -8.85
CA MET A 502 -15.31 -17.69 -9.42
C MET A 502 -15.55 -19.06 -8.76
N GLN A 503 -14.48 -19.84 -8.54
CA GLN A 503 -14.57 -21.12 -7.84
C GLN A 503 -15.10 -20.97 -6.41
N HIS A 504 -14.62 -19.95 -5.69
CA HIS A 504 -15.11 -19.62 -4.36
C HIS A 504 -16.60 -19.29 -4.35
N VAL A 505 -17.05 -18.46 -5.29
CA VAL A 505 -18.47 -18.08 -5.43
C VAL A 505 -19.34 -19.29 -5.79
N GLU A 506 -18.88 -20.17 -6.71
CA GLU A 506 -19.56 -21.41 -7.05
C GLU A 506 -19.71 -22.36 -5.86
N GLN A 507 -18.65 -22.49 -5.03
CA GLN A 507 -18.70 -23.33 -3.84
C GLN A 507 -19.69 -22.83 -2.78
N LYS A 508 -19.87 -21.51 -2.68
CA LYS A 508 -20.79 -20.89 -1.72
C LYS A 508 -22.24 -20.82 -2.22
N ASN A 509 -22.48 -20.96 -3.53
CA ASN A 509 -23.80 -20.87 -4.14
C ASN A 509 -24.12 -22.18 -4.88
N GLU A 510 -24.86 -23.06 -4.25
CA GLU A 510 -25.21 -24.39 -4.80
C GLU A 510 -25.89 -24.25 -6.16
N GLY A 511 -25.38 -24.96 -7.15
CA GLY A 511 -25.91 -24.97 -8.52
C GLY A 511 -25.43 -23.84 -9.43
N LEU A 512 -24.79 -22.80 -8.90
CA LEU A 512 -24.20 -21.71 -9.69
C LEU A 512 -22.98 -22.20 -10.48
N LYS A 513 -22.89 -21.81 -11.76
CA LYS A 513 -21.75 -22.09 -12.62
C LYS A 513 -21.32 -20.85 -13.40
N PHE A 514 -20.03 -20.58 -13.40
CA PHE A 514 -19.40 -19.66 -14.34
C PHE A 514 -18.92 -20.43 -15.56
N LEU A 515 -19.32 -19.98 -16.75
CA LEU A 515 -18.98 -20.59 -18.03
C LEU A 515 -18.35 -19.54 -18.93
N ARG A 516 -17.18 -19.83 -19.46
CA ARG A 516 -16.54 -18.92 -20.40
C ARG A 516 -17.27 -18.95 -21.72
N ILE A 517 -17.40 -17.77 -22.38
CA ILE A 517 -18.23 -17.65 -23.61
C ILE A 517 -17.74 -18.52 -24.78
N ASP A 518 -16.50 -18.96 -24.78
CA ASP A 518 -15.88 -19.85 -25.77
C ASP A 518 -15.70 -21.31 -25.30
N ALA A 519 -16.29 -21.67 -24.14
CA ALA A 519 -16.08 -23.01 -23.55
C ALA A 519 -16.83 -24.11 -24.31
N ASP A 520 -18.10 -23.89 -24.62
CA ASP A 520 -18.92 -24.87 -25.35
C ASP A 520 -20.05 -24.15 -26.12
N VAL A 521 -20.54 -24.79 -27.17
CA VAL A 521 -21.64 -24.24 -27.91
C VAL A 521 -22.92 -24.41 -27.08
N ASN A 522 -23.46 -23.28 -26.64
CA ASN A 522 -24.69 -23.24 -25.88
C ASN A 522 -25.89 -23.70 -26.73
N GLU A 523 -26.80 -24.41 -26.11
CA GLU A 523 -28.05 -24.85 -26.76
C GLU A 523 -28.85 -23.69 -27.39
N THR A 524 -28.72 -22.48 -26.85
CA THR A 524 -29.38 -21.28 -27.40
C THR A 524 -28.90 -20.89 -28.79
N PHE A 525 -27.67 -21.23 -29.15
CA PHE A 525 -27.10 -20.97 -30.48
C PHE A 525 -27.43 -22.05 -31.49
N LYS A 526 -27.88 -23.22 -31.02
CA LYS A 526 -28.26 -24.33 -31.87
C LYS A 526 -29.63 -24.10 -32.51
N ASP A 527 -29.77 -24.57 -33.73
CA ASP A 527 -31.03 -24.63 -34.42
C ASP A 527 -31.77 -25.91 -33.97
N SER A 528 -32.90 -25.74 -33.29
CA SER A 528 -33.69 -26.82 -32.72
C SER A 528 -34.85 -27.24 -33.68
N GLU A 529 -34.52 -27.60 -34.91
CA GLU A 529 -35.53 -28.28 -35.73
C GLU A 529 -35.81 -29.69 -35.16
N GLU A 530 -37.06 -30.03 -34.94
CA GLU A 530 -37.46 -31.39 -34.59
C GLU A 530 -37.20 -32.29 -35.83
N THR A 531 -36.10 -33.04 -35.75
CA THR A 531 -35.72 -34.02 -36.76
C THR A 531 -36.21 -35.40 -36.37
N ASP A 532 -36.70 -36.18 -37.34
CA ASP A 532 -37.04 -37.58 -37.13
C ASP A 532 -35.79 -38.47 -36.91
N GLU A 533 -35.98 -39.72 -36.47
CA GLU A 533 -34.84 -40.62 -36.18
C GLU A 533 -33.93 -40.89 -37.39
N ALA A 534 -34.53 -40.91 -38.61
CA ALA A 534 -33.76 -41.13 -39.83
C ALA A 534 -32.88 -39.92 -40.19
N ALA A 535 -33.37 -38.70 -39.96
CA ALA A 535 -32.59 -37.46 -40.13
C ALA A 535 -31.46 -37.37 -39.12
N LYS A 536 -31.67 -37.75 -37.87
CA LYS A 536 -30.62 -37.80 -36.83
C LYS A 536 -29.48 -38.78 -37.15
N GLU A 537 -29.85 -39.95 -37.75
CA GLU A 537 -28.84 -40.93 -38.17
C GLU A 537 -28.01 -40.42 -39.36
N GLN A 538 -28.66 -39.70 -40.31
CA GLN A 538 -27.95 -39.05 -41.42
C GLN A 538 -27.04 -37.93 -40.92
N GLU A 539 -27.49 -37.06 -40.05
CA GLU A 539 -26.70 -36.00 -39.43
C GLU A 539 -25.45 -36.56 -38.74
N LYS A 540 -25.56 -37.68 -38.04
CA LYS A 540 -24.43 -38.36 -37.42
C LYS A 540 -23.39 -38.85 -38.44
N LYS A 541 -23.86 -39.46 -39.54
CA LYS A 541 -22.99 -39.91 -40.63
C LYS A 541 -22.27 -38.73 -41.34
N ASP A 542 -23.01 -37.64 -41.57
CA ASP A 542 -22.46 -36.41 -42.12
C ASP A 542 -21.41 -35.78 -41.22
N ALA A 543 -21.68 -35.76 -39.89
CA ALA A 543 -20.73 -35.27 -38.89
C ALA A 543 -19.44 -36.11 -38.84
N GLU A 544 -19.53 -37.44 -38.86
CA GLU A 544 -18.40 -38.37 -38.93
C GLU A 544 -17.60 -38.13 -40.22
N THR A 545 -18.26 -37.96 -41.35
CA THR A 545 -17.64 -37.69 -42.65
C THR A 545 -16.87 -36.36 -42.65
N LEU A 546 -17.50 -35.28 -42.16
CA LEU A 546 -16.86 -33.98 -42.06
C LEU A 546 -15.64 -34.01 -41.13
N ALA A 547 -15.75 -34.70 -40.00
CA ALA A 547 -14.63 -34.85 -39.08
C ALA A 547 -13.42 -35.55 -39.73
N GLU A 548 -13.66 -36.62 -40.47
CA GLU A 548 -12.60 -37.32 -41.20
C GLU A 548 -11.93 -36.45 -42.30
N VAL A 549 -12.75 -35.71 -43.06
CA VAL A 549 -12.25 -34.82 -44.14
C VAL A 549 -11.39 -33.71 -43.54
N PHE A 550 -11.82 -33.07 -42.46
CA PHE A 550 -11.07 -32.01 -41.78
C PHE A 550 -9.77 -32.53 -41.14
N LYS A 551 -9.85 -33.67 -40.41
CA LYS A 551 -8.62 -34.30 -39.84
C LYS A 551 -7.57 -34.59 -40.88
N LYS A 552 -7.99 -35.17 -42.01
CA LYS A 552 -7.09 -35.50 -43.14
C LYS A 552 -6.50 -34.25 -43.78
N ALA A 553 -7.33 -33.22 -44.03
CA ALA A 553 -6.87 -31.96 -44.64
C ALA A 553 -5.88 -31.20 -43.75
N ILE A 554 -6.12 -31.16 -42.43
CA ILE A 554 -5.28 -30.46 -41.46
C ILE A 554 -4.03 -31.29 -41.10
N GLY A 555 -4.02 -32.60 -41.37
CA GLY A 555 -2.94 -33.50 -41.01
C GLY A 555 -2.83 -33.76 -39.50
N ASN A 556 -3.94 -33.73 -38.79
CA ASN A 556 -4.03 -33.93 -37.33
C ASN A 556 -5.13 -34.92 -36.97
N ASP A 557 -4.78 -36.19 -36.81
CA ASP A 557 -5.74 -37.25 -36.42
C ASP A 557 -6.31 -37.11 -35.02
N LYS A 558 -5.65 -36.30 -34.15
CA LYS A 558 -6.07 -36.03 -32.77
C LYS A 558 -6.99 -34.84 -32.68
N LEU A 559 -7.26 -34.12 -33.75
CA LEU A 559 -8.16 -32.97 -33.74
C LEU A 559 -9.59 -33.39 -33.33
N ASN A 560 -10.13 -32.79 -32.27
CA ASN A 560 -11.53 -32.95 -31.94
C ASN A 560 -12.36 -32.11 -32.90
N VAL A 561 -13.27 -32.74 -33.61
CA VAL A 561 -14.20 -32.05 -34.54
C VAL A 561 -15.62 -32.36 -34.12
N LYS A 562 -16.43 -31.34 -33.93
CA LYS A 562 -17.85 -31.40 -33.60
C LYS A 562 -18.64 -30.68 -34.67
N VAL A 563 -19.74 -31.25 -35.10
CA VAL A 563 -20.62 -30.64 -36.10
C VAL A 563 -21.93 -30.29 -35.41
N GLU A 564 -22.33 -29.03 -35.49
CA GLU A 564 -23.54 -28.50 -34.86
C GLU A 564 -24.32 -27.66 -35.88
N LYS A 565 -25.63 -27.65 -35.78
CA LYS A 565 -26.45 -26.74 -36.56
C LYS A 565 -26.58 -25.43 -35.78
N LEU A 566 -25.95 -24.37 -36.26
CA LEU A 566 -26.02 -23.05 -35.62
C LEU A 566 -27.00 -22.16 -36.36
N LYS A 567 -27.75 -21.32 -35.61
CA LYS A 567 -28.70 -20.34 -36.14
C LYS A 567 -28.04 -19.29 -37.03
N ASN A 568 -26.79 -18.88 -36.72
CA ASN A 568 -26.06 -17.96 -37.56
C ASN A 568 -25.38 -18.70 -38.70
N GLU A 569 -26.03 -18.72 -39.89
CA GLU A 569 -25.51 -19.36 -41.08
C GLU A 569 -24.23 -18.72 -41.64
N GLY A 570 -23.92 -17.46 -41.26
CA GLY A 570 -22.71 -16.75 -41.66
C GLY A 570 -21.45 -17.30 -41.00
N LEU A 571 -21.57 -17.96 -39.86
CA LEU A 571 -20.47 -18.56 -39.13
C LEU A 571 -20.22 -19.99 -39.64
N ALA A 572 -19.07 -20.25 -40.28
CA ALA A 572 -18.72 -21.55 -40.81
C ALA A 572 -18.07 -22.49 -39.78
N SER A 573 -17.20 -21.96 -38.97
CA SER A 573 -16.39 -22.73 -37.98
C SER A 573 -15.98 -21.87 -36.81
N MET A 574 -15.77 -22.51 -35.68
CA MET A 574 -15.21 -21.86 -34.46
C MET A 574 -14.40 -22.85 -33.63
N ILE A 575 -13.53 -22.35 -32.76
CA ILE A 575 -12.78 -23.18 -31.80
C ILE A 575 -13.46 -23.04 -30.43
N THR A 576 -13.69 -24.14 -29.76
CA THR A 576 -14.10 -24.16 -28.35
C THR A 576 -13.08 -24.93 -27.53
N VAL A 577 -12.99 -24.59 -26.24
CA VAL A 577 -12.12 -25.27 -25.25
C VAL A 577 -12.96 -25.60 -24.04
N SER A 578 -12.90 -26.82 -23.53
CA SER A 578 -13.68 -27.18 -22.33
C SER A 578 -13.33 -26.28 -21.15
N GLU A 579 -14.34 -25.93 -20.34
CA GLU A 579 -14.16 -25.09 -19.15
C GLU A 579 -13.10 -25.66 -18.20
N GLU A 580 -13.07 -26.98 -18.06
CA GLU A 580 -12.12 -27.69 -17.20
C GLU A 580 -10.67 -27.54 -17.69
N SER A 581 -10.43 -27.73 -19.00
CA SER A 581 -9.11 -27.53 -19.63
C SER A 581 -8.65 -26.07 -19.50
N ARG A 582 -9.58 -25.13 -19.58
CA ARG A 582 -9.30 -23.70 -19.50
C ARG A 582 -8.90 -23.27 -18.07
N ARG A 583 -9.66 -23.70 -17.08
CA ARG A 583 -9.33 -23.45 -15.67
C ARG A 583 -7.98 -24.04 -15.29
N MET A 584 -7.65 -25.22 -15.84
CA MET A 584 -6.34 -25.82 -15.64
C MET A 584 -5.23 -24.97 -16.27
N GLN A 585 -5.43 -24.43 -17.48
CA GLN A 585 -4.48 -23.52 -18.11
C GLN A 585 -4.27 -22.23 -17.32
N ASP A 586 -5.35 -21.60 -16.86
CA ASP A 586 -5.29 -20.37 -16.07
C ASP A 586 -4.56 -20.59 -14.74
N MET A 587 -4.79 -21.73 -14.11
CA MET A 587 -4.08 -22.14 -12.90
C MET A 587 -2.57 -22.37 -13.21
N MET A 588 -2.24 -22.97 -14.34
CA MET A 588 -0.85 -23.19 -14.74
C MET A 588 -0.13 -21.90 -15.15
N LYS A 589 -0.81 -20.96 -15.82
CA LYS A 589 -0.26 -19.62 -16.09
C LYS A 589 0.11 -18.92 -14.78
N MET A 590 -0.71 -19.03 -13.77
CA MET A 590 -0.45 -18.49 -12.45
C MET A 590 0.78 -19.15 -11.79
N TYR A 591 0.94 -20.47 -11.91
CA TYR A 591 2.12 -21.20 -11.44
C TYR A 591 3.39 -20.83 -12.23
N SER A 592 3.30 -20.56 -13.54
CA SER A 592 4.45 -20.19 -14.35
C SER A 592 5.00 -18.81 -14.02
N MET A 593 4.20 -17.88 -13.53
CA MET A 593 4.66 -16.60 -12.95
C MET A 593 5.55 -16.81 -11.71
N TYR A 594 5.49 -17.97 -11.07
CA TYR A 594 6.34 -18.38 -9.94
C TYR A 594 7.51 -19.30 -10.35
N GLY A 595 7.85 -19.40 -11.67
CA GLY A 595 9.06 -20.10 -12.16
C GLY A 595 8.86 -21.52 -12.67
N GLY A 596 7.62 -21.97 -12.89
CA GLY A 596 7.30 -23.25 -13.54
C GLY A 596 7.09 -23.09 -15.06
N GLY A 597 7.53 -24.05 -15.86
CA GLY A 597 7.38 -24.01 -17.33
C GLY A 597 5.91 -24.08 -17.78
N ALA A 598 5.49 -23.10 -18.58
CA ALA A 598 4.11 -22.90 -19.03
C ALA A 598 3.59 -23.87 -20.10
N ASP A 599 4.45 -24.68 -20.73
CA ASP A 599 4.13 -25.43 -21.95
C ASP A 599 3.77 -26.92 -21.75
N MET A 600 3.50 -27.34 -20.51
CA MET A 600 3.36 -28.79 -20.25
C MET A 600 2.01 -29.43 -20.60
N PHE A 601 0.94 -28.67 -20.81
CA PHE A 601 -0.38 -29.22 -21.16
C PHE A 601 -1.12 -28.32 -22.16
N PRO A 602 -1.12 -28.67 -23.48
CA PRO A 602 -1.97 -27.96 -24.44
C PRO A 602 -3.45 -28.18 -24.10
N ALA A 603 -4.25 -27.13 -24.23
CA ALA A 603 -5.69 -27.25 -24.07
C ALA A 603 -6.26 -28.19 -25.14
N GLU A 604 -7.24 -29.02 -24.77
CA GLU A 604 -8.02 -29.78 -25.70
C GLU A 604 -8.98 -28.84 -26.46
N GLU A 605 -8.55 -28.41 -27.65
CA GLU A 605 -9.37 -27.59 -28.53
C GLU A 605 -10.31 -28.48 -29.35
N THR A 606 -11.54 -28.02 -29.54
CA THR A 606 -12.54 -28.65 -30.40
C THR A 606 -12.88 -27.70 -31.54
N LEU A 607 -12.71 -28.14 -32.77
CA LEU A 607 -13.22 -27.45 -33.95
C LEU A 607 -14.71 -27.72 -34.09
N VAL A 608 -15.53 -26.71 -33.96
CA VAL A 608 -16.97 -26.77 -34.19
C VAL A 608 -17.26 -26.30 -35.61
N LEU A 609 -17.91 -27.13 -36.41
CA LEU A 609 -18.36 -26.85 -37.77
C LEU A 609 -19.86 -26.61 -37.79
N ASN A 610 -20.30 -25.56 -38.46
CA ASN A 610 -21.70 -25.23 -38.59
C ASN A 610 -22.32 -25.94 -39.82
N ALA A 611 -23.12 -26.97 -39.58
CA ALA A 611 -23.81 -27.72 -40.65
C ALA A 611 -24.76 -26.86 -41.49
N ASN A 612 -25.24 -25.72 -40.98
CA ASN A 612 -26.12 -24.80 -41.73
C ASN A 612 -25.32 -23.88 -42.68
N ASN A 613 -24.03 -23.74 -42.50
CA ASN A 613 -23.18 -22.88 -43.33
C ASN A 613 -22.95 -23.45 -44.74
N GLY A 614 -23.05 -22.61 -45.78
CA GLY A 614 -22.88 -23.00 -47.17
C GLY A 614 -21.54 -23.62 -47.52
N LEU A 615 -20.39 -23.14 -46.92
CA LEU A 615 -19.06 -23.69 -47.16
C LEU A 615 -18.90 -25.06 -46.52
N VAL A 616 -19.46 -25.31 -45.36
CA VAL A 616 -19.42 -26.62 -44.69
C VAL A 616 -20.28 -27.62 -45.46
N LYS A 617 -21.45 -27.22 -45.97
CA LYS A 617 -22.24 -28.03 -46.90
C LYS A 617 -21.53 -28.36 -48.20
N TYR A 618 -20.75 -27.39 -48.74
CA TYR A 618 -19.93 -27.62 -49.89
C TYR A 618 -18.86 -28.70 -49.65
N VAL A 619 -18.15 -28.62 -48.52
CA VAL A 619 -17.16 -29.62 -48.12
C VAL A 619 -17.77 -31.01 -48.02
N LEU A 620 -18.94 -31.15 -47.41
CA LEU A 620 -19.64 -32.43 -47.27
C LEU A 620 -19.99 -33.04 -48.64
N ASN A 621 -20.47 -32.23 -49.59
CA ASN A 621 -20.90 -32.66 -50.89
C ASN A 621 -19.71 -32.91 -51.86
N ASN A 622 -18.54 -32.32 -51.62
CA ASN A 622 -17.37 -32.39 -52.48
C ASN A 622 -16.16 -32.93 -51.72
N ARG A 623 -16.34 -33.91 -50.85
CA ARG A 623 -15.28 -34.45 -49.95
C ARG A 623 -13.99 -34.89 -50.62
N ASP A 624 -14.08 -35.40 -51.91
CA ASP A 624 -12.95 -35.83 -52.70
C ASP A 624 -12.52 -34.77 -53.73
N GLY A 625 -13.03 -33.57 -53.65
CA GLY A 625 -12.71 -32.47 -54.56
C GLY A 625 -11.28 -31.95 -54.34
N GLU A 626 -10.63 -31.54 -55.45
CA GLU A 626 -9.24 -31.06 -55.46
C GLU A 626 -9.06 -29.83 -54.51
N LYS A 627 -10.07 -28.97 -54.40
CA LYS A 627 -10.05 -27.75 -53.57
C LYS A 627 -10.51 -27.96 -52.14
N THR A 628 -11.09 -29.10 -51.83
CA THR A 628 -11.67 -29.37 -50.48
C THR A 628 -10.62 -29.30 -49.35
N PRO A 629 -9.39 -29.84 -49.49
CA PRO A 629 -8.37 -29.69 -48.43
C PRO A 629 -8.02 -28.23 -48.15
N MET A 630 -7.87 -27.43 -49.23
CA MET A 630 -7.54 -25.99 -49.10
C MET A 630 -8.66 -25.22 -48.36
N LEU A 631 -9.92 -25.55 -48.66
CA LEU A 631 -11.08 -24.93 -47.99
C LEU A 631 -11.14 -25.33 -46.49
N CYS A 632 -10.91 -26.61 -46.17
CA CYS A 632 -10.88 -27.09 -44.80
C CYS A 632 -9.80 -26.42 -43.98
N GLU A 633 -8.57 -26.28 -44.55
CA GLU A 633 -7.50 -25.54 -43.89
C GLU A 633 -7.85 -24.05 -43.68
N GLN A 634 -8.51 -23.44 -44.69
CA GLN A 634 -8.91 -22.03 -44.59
C GLN A 634 -9.95 -21.83 -43.45
N LEU A 635 -10.97 -22.67 -43.38
CA LEU A 635 -11.98 -22.62 -42.35
C LEU A 635 -11.40 -22.87 -40.94
N TYR A 636 -10.47 -23.82 -40.83
CA TYR A 636 -9.78 -24.08 -39.58
C TYR A 636 -8.92 -22.90 -39.15
N ASP A 637 -8.18 -22.28 -40.06
CA ASP A 637 -7.32 -21.14 -39.73
C ASP A 637 -8.11 -19.89 -39.40
N LEU A 638 -9.25 -19.67 -40.04
CA LEU A 638 -10.19 -18.62 -39.68
C LEU A 638 -10.75 -18.82 -38.25
N ALA A 639 -11.14 -20.06 -37.92
CA ALA A 639 -11.61 -20.38 -36.57
C ALA A 639 -10.51 -20.17 -35.52
N LYS A 640 -9.27 -20.54 -35.84
CA LYS A 640 -8.11 -20.33 -34.98
C LYS A 640 -7.80 -18.84 -34.79
N LEU A 641 -7.85 -18.03 -35.85
CA LEU A 641 -7.62 -16.58 -35.79
C LEU A 641 -8.70 -15.85 -34.95
N ALA A 642 -9.91 -16.34 -35.01
CA ALA A 642 -11.00 -15.80 -34.21
C ALA A 642 -10.90 -16.17 -32.71
N HIS A 643 -10.09 -17.17 -32.37
CA HIS A 643 -9.89 -17.66 -31.01
C HIS A 643 -8.55 -17.21 -30.40
N GLY A 644 -7.55 -16.92 -31.26
CA GLY A 644 -6.21 -16.53 -30.85
C GLY A 644 -5.28 -16.32 -32.05
N SER A 645 -3.97 -16.27 -31.80
CA SER A 645 -2.98 -16.06 -32.86
C SER A 645 -2.58 -17.38 -33.53
N LEU A 646 -2.35 -17.34 -34.86
CA LEU A 646 -1.67 -18.43 -35.58
C LEU A 646 -0.17 -18.40 -35.35
N SER A 647 0.49 -19.58 -35.42
CA SER A 647 1.94 -19.61 -35.46
C SER A 647 2.46 -18.86 -36.71
N PRO A 648 3.69 -18.30 -36.70
CA PRO A 648 4.24 -17.55 -37.84
C PRO A 648 4.23 -18.34 -39.15
N GLU A 649 4.53 -19.63 -39.08
CA GLU A 649 4.52 -20.52 -40.24
C GLU A 649 3.10 -20.74 -40.78
N ARG A 650 2.14 -20.92 -39.89
CA ARG A 650 0.74 -21.13 -40.29
C ARG A 650 0.10 -19.84 -40.79
N MET A 651 0.45 -18.70 -40.23
CA MET A 651 0.04 -17.37 -40.70
C MET A 651 0.53 -17.13 -42.14
N THR A 652 1.80 -17.49 -42.46
CA THR A 652 2.34 -17.38 -43.81
C THR A 652 1.55 -18.20 -44.80
N LYS A 653 1.23 -19.45 -44.45
CA LYS A 653 0.40 -20.34 -45.31
C LYS A 653 -1.02 -19.79 -45.47
N PHE A 654 -1.62 -19.29 -44.40
CA PHE A 654 -2.96 -18.68 -44.43
C PHE A 654 -3.02 -17.48 -45.40
N ILE A 655 -2.03 -16.57 -45.35
CA ILE A 655 -1.96 -15.40 -46.24
C ILE A 655 -1.81 -15.84 -47.69
N ALA A 656 -0.90 -16.80 -47.99
CA ALA A 656 -0.69 -17.31 -49.34
C ALA A 656 -1.97 -17.93 -49.91
N ARG A 657 -2.63 -18.80 -49.13
CA ARG A 657 -3.89 -19.48 -49.52
C ARG A 657 -5.03 -18.48 -49.69
N SER A 658 -5.17 -17.49 -48.79
CA SER A 658 -6.18 -16.43 -48.93
C SER A 658 -5.99 -15.62 -50.21
N SER A 659 -4.73 -15.35 -50.61
CA SER A 659 -4.40 -14.65 -51.84
C SER A 659 -4.73 -15.51 -53.08
N GLU A 660 -4.55 -16.81 -53.01
CA GLU A 660 -4.89 -17.75 -54.07
C GLU A 660 -6.42 -17.84 -54.30
N ILE A 661 -7.19 -17.97 -53.22
CA ILE A 661 -8.66 -17.94 -53.25
C ILE A 661 -9.15 -16.65 -53.89
N MET A 662 -8.64 -15.48 -53.50
CA MET A 662 -9.01 -14.20 -54.09
C MET A 662 -8.67 -14.11 -55.59
N LYS A 663 -7.52 -14.61 -56.03
CA LYS A 663 -7.13 -14.60 -57.43
C LYS A 663 -8.11 -15.47 -58.28
N GLU A 664 -8.49 -16.63 -57.81
CA GLU A 664 -9.45 -17.49 -58.48
C GLU A 664 -10.81 -16.84 -58.63
N GLU A 665 -11.28 -16.16 -57.57
CA GLU A 665 -12.61 -15.50 -57.59
C GLU A 665 -12.65 -14.29 -58.53
N TYR A 666 -11.59 -13.49 -58.58
CA TYR A 666 -11.54 -12.29 -59.43
C TYR A 666 -10.85 -12.48 -60.79
N GLY A 667 -10.43 -13.70 -61.11
CA GLY A 667 -9.84 -14.04 -62.42
C GLY A 667 -8.50 -13.35 -62.67
N ALA A 668 -7.68 -13.07 -61.63
CA ALA A 668 -6.43 -12.32 -61.68
C ALA A 668 -5.21 -13.26 -61.84
#